data_468daebf11f22d571fb8f301563c91e4
#
_entry.id   468daebf11f22d571fb8f301563c91e4
#
_cell.length_a   1.000
_cell.length_b   1.000
_cell.length_c   1.000
_cell.angle_alpha   90.00
_cell.angle_beta   90.00
_cell.angle_gamma   90.00
#
_symmetry.space_group_name_H-M   'P 1'
#
loop_
_entity.id
_entity.type
_entity.pdbx_description
1 polymer ?
#
loop_
_entity_poly.entity_id
_entity_poly.type
_entity_poly.pdbx_seq_one_letter_code
_entity_poly.pdbx_strand_id
1 'polypeptide(L)'
;MPSYLHPGVYMEEIPSGAKPIEGVSTSIAALIGGTTEGPIGEPVLVHSWDDYKARFGGIHSETDALAIAAFNFFLNGGRDAYIARLADNAKTAALPAGSLPGRSGGTATATNVLLLSATSAGAWGNALRVKATPAATGVRFKLEVFLHDSASNTDTLLESFATLSMDSSDPAYAPVVINGGSRYLRADLATELQNNPATYYLAGESISGDLSGLDWSTVLPTMSLTLNIDNLGPQTLTLGAAADGAYNTASDVTQAITAKVLALGSAYTGFACTFGGDNKLHLASGSKTAFSAVVVRPGPLATLLKLGTGNGGTELHGARDVVPRDNGLQALTLGSDGDAPTADTYASFFTRLAKVRDVNIVLLPGQTLDPSGAANPVIDQAITHCESTANRMLLVDPPAGTELDTAGKVQALSPPTSTYTALYYPWVRIANPFYNRDTHPTAPTTLLAAPSAFAAGIWARTDGTRGVWKAPAGVEATVRGMAGLEFQVEDGEQDQLNPEGVNCLRKLPSYGAVLWGTRTLSTKANPEWRYVPVRRTALYIESSIYNGIQWAVFEPNDHRLWSSLRANVGAFMDGLFRAGAFQGQKASDAYFVRCGLGDTMTQDDIDRGMVIAIVGFAPLKPAEFVIVRIQQKVGQS
;
A
#
# COMPACT_ATOMS: atom_id res chain seq x y z
N MET A 1 -31.40 7.74 -41.49
CA MET A 1 -32.04 6.42 -41.66
C MET A 1 -31.44 5.74 -42.86
N PRO A 2 -30.96 4.54 -42.77
CA PRO A 2 -30.54 3.78 -43.96
C PRO A 2 -31.75 3.59 -44.87
N SER A 3 -31.66 3.90 -46.14
CA SER A 3 -32.72 3.65 -47.13
C SER A 3 -32.64 2.21 -47.60
N TYR A 4 -33.59 1.37 -47.24
CA TYR A 4 -33.73 0.03 -47.74
C TYR A 4 -34.25 0.04 -49.17
N LEU A 5 -33.49 -0.52 -50.14
CA LEU A 5 -33.79 -0.37 -51.59
C LEU A 5 -34.31 -1.67 -52.22
N HIS A 6 -34.39 -2.78 -51.49
CA HIS A 6 -34.92 -4.06 -52.00
C HIS A 6 -35.60 -4.85 -50.86
N PRO A 7 -36.55 -5.73 -51.17
CA PRO A 7 -37.14 -6.61 -50.15
C PRO A 7 -36.08 -7.57 -49.59
N GLY A 8 -35.90 -7.55 -48.26
CA GLY A 8 -34.91 -8.39 -47.54
C GLY A 8 -35.06 -8.29 -46.03
N VAL A 9 -34.37 -9.16 -45.32
CA VAL A 9 -34.23 -9.09 -43.85
C VAL A 9 -33.01 -8.23 -43.55
N TYR A 10 -33.23 -7.13 -42.85
CA TYR A 10 -32.19 -6.20 -42.42
C TYR A 10 -31.94 -6.36 -40.95
N MET A 11 -30.68 -6.52 -40.53
CA MET A 11 -30.27 -6.49 -39.13
C MET A 11 -29.71 -5.13 -38.82
N GLU A 12 -30.30 -4.43 -37.86
CA GLU A 12 -29.74 -3.24 -37.27
C GLU A 12 -29.28 -3.57 -35.85
N GLU A 13 -28.04 -3.27 -35.56
CA GLU A 13 -27.54 -3.29 -34.18
C GLU A 13 -27.95 -1.99 -33.49
N ILE A 14 -28.97 -2.04 -32.65
CA ILE A 14 -29.37 -0.92 -31.80
C ILE A 14 -28.70 -1.13 -30.46
N PRO A 15 -27.87 -0.16 -29.97
CA PRO A 15 -27.36 -0.24 -28.60
C PRO A 15 -28.54 -0.43 -27.63
N SER A 16 -28.49 -1.44 -26.78
CA SER A 16 -29.63 -1.83 -25.93
C SER A 16 -30.04 -0.76 -24.92
N GLY A 17 -29.20 0.26 -24.68
CA GLY A 17 -29.40 1.30 -23.66
C GLY A 17 -29.46 0.74 -22.24
N ALA A 18 -29.37 -0.58 -22.09
CA ALA A 18 -29.38 -1.25 -20.79
C ALA A 18 -28.09 -0.87 -20.06
N LYS A 19 -28.22 -0.39 -18.84
CA LYS A 19 -27.13 -0.10 -17.91
C LYS A 19 -27.20 -1.17 -16.80
N PRO A 20 -26.65 -2.38 -17.01
CA PRO A 20 -26.79 -3.47 -16.05
C PRO A 20 -26.13 -3.08 -14.73
N ILE A 21 -26.76 -3.42 -13.62
CA ILE A 21 -26.18 -3.28 -12.28
C ILE A 21 -25.26 -4.48 -12.06
N GLU A 22 -24.00 -4.22 -11.84
CA GLU A 22 -23.02 -5.24 -11.45
C GLU A 22 -22.99 -5.38 -9.93
N GLY A 23 -22.88 -6.63 -9.44
CA GLY A 23 -22.73 -6.90 -8.03
C GLY A 23 -21.39 -6.43 -7.49
N VAL A 24 -21.39 -5.69 -6.39
CA VAL A 24 -20.15 -5.27 -5.71
C VAL A 24 -19.47 -6.45 -5.02
N SER A 25 -18.20 -6.30 -4.65
CA SER A 25 -17.54 -7.24 -3.74
C SER A 25 -18.26 -7.30 -2.40
N THR A 26 -18.21 -8.47 -1.74
CA THR A 26 -18.81 -8.70 -0.41
C THR A 26 -17.78 -9.10 0.63
N SER A 27 -16.53 -9.36 0.23
CA SER A 27 -15.53 -10.06 1.04
C SER A 27 -14.22 -9.31 1.23
N ILE A 28 -14.15 -8.04 0.87
CA ILE A 28 -12.97 -7.20 1.14
C ILE A 28 -12.99 -6.80 2.61
N ALA A 29 -11.95 -7.21 3.35
CA ALA A 29 -11.81 -6.89 4.76
C ALA A 29 -10.96 -5.62 4.97
N ALA A 30 -11.23 -4.89 6.06
CA ALA A 30 -10.30 -3.90 6.61
C ALA A 30 -9.83 -4.40 7.97
N LEU A 31 -8.53 -4.63 8.12
CA LEU A 31 -7.86 -4.99 9.35
C LEU A 31 -7.13 -3.76 9.89
N ILE A 32 -7.54 -3.29 11.07
CA ILE A 32 -7.12 -1.99 11.62
C ILE A 32 -6.52 -2.22 13.00
N GLY A 33 -5.24 -1.90 13.16
CA GLY A 33 -4.54 -2.11 14.44
C GLY A 33 -3.07 -1.73 14.41
N GLY A 34 -2.35 -2.04 15.49
CA GLY A 34 -0.91 -1.82 15.61
C GLY A 34 -0.11 -2.97 15.00
N THR A 35 0.98 -2.64 14.34
CA THR A 35 2.09 -3.53 13.94
C THR A 35 3.37 -2.71 13.85
N THR A 36 4.53 -3.35 13.71
CA THR A 36 5.83 -2.68 13.83
C THR A 36 6.36 -2.10 12.52
N GLU A 37 5.89 -2.57 11.37
CA GLU A 37 6.37 -2.17 10.04
C GLU A 37 5.20 -1.78 9.13
N GLY A 38 5.44 -0.93 8.14
CA GLY A 38 4.48 -0.49 7.14
C GLY A 38 3.97 0.93 7.33
N PRO A 39 3.26 1.49 6.34
CA PRO A 39 2.74 2.86 6.39
C PRO A 39 1.69 3.03 7.49
N ILE A 40 1.73 4.18 8.17
CA ILE A 40 0.83 4.49 9.30
C ILE A 40 -0.32 5.37 8.82
N GLY A 41 -1.54 5.02 9.25
CA GLY A 41 -2.75 5.81 9.05
C GLY A 41 -3.30 5.79 7.62
N GLU A 42 -2.81 4.90 6.77
CA GLU A 42 -3.28 4.72 5.39
C GLU A 42 -3.84 3.31 5.19
N PRO A 43 -5.01 3.17 4.55
CA PRO A 43 -5.53 1.87 4.17
C PRO A 43 -4.78 1.34 2.94
N VAL A 44 -3.95 0.31 3.13
CA VAL A 44 -3.15 -0.32 2.07
C VAL A 44 -3.82 -1.60 1.62
N LEU A 45 -4.22 -1.67 0.36
CA LEU A 45 -4.79 -2.88 -0.21
C LEU A 45 -3.71 -3.95 -0.41
N VAL A 46 -3.95 -5.15 0.10
CA VAL A 46 -3.12 -6.34 -0.06
C VAL A 46 -3.96 -7.50 -0.57
N HIS A 47 -3.38 -8.32 -1.47
CA HIS A 47 -4.07 -9.40 -2.17
C HIS A 47 -3.72 -10.80 -1.67
N SER A 48 -2.77 -10.90 -0.75
CA SER A 48 -2.32 -12.18 -0.20
C SER A 48 -1.49 -11.96 1.08
N TRP A 49 -1.22 -13.05 1.80
CA TRP A 49 -0.26 -13.03 2.91
C TRP A 49 1.15 -12.65 2.45
N ASP A 50 1.57 -13.06 1.25
CA ASP A 50 2.89 -12.68 0.74
C ASP A 50 2.98 -11.20 0.39
N ASP A 51 1.91 -10.59 -0.12
CA ASP A 51 1.82 -9.14 -0.33
C ASP A 51 1.81 -8.39 1.02
N TYR A 52 1.11 -8.94 2.05
CA TYR A 52 1.20 -8.41 3.41
C TYR A 52 2.65 -8.42 3.93
N LYS A 53 3.35 -9.56 3.84
CA LYS A 53 4.76 -9.65 4.24
C LYS A 53 5.64 -8.66 3.50
N ALA A 54 5.36 -8.43 2.22
CA ALA A 54 6.10 -7.49 1.40
C ALA A 54 5.97 -6.03 1.86
N ARG A 55 4.85 -5.65 2.49
CA ARG A 55 4.54 -4.27 2.87
C ARG A 55 4.62 -4.01 4.37
N PHE A 56 4.39 -5.03 5.20
CA PHE A 56 4.28 -4.95 6.66
C PHE A 56 5.25 -5.90 7.39
N GLY A 57 6.16 -6.57 6.67
CA GLY A 57 7.26 -7.37 7.23
C GLY A 57 6.87 -8.78 7.73
N GLY A 58 5.60 -9.06 7.95
CA GLY A 58 5.12 -10.35 8.46
C GLY A 58 4.74 -10.30 9.95
N ILE A 59 4.85 -11.42 10.68
CA ILE A 59 4.58 -11.49 12.11
C ILE A 59 5.87 -11.17 12.85
N HIS A 60 5.90 -10.09 13.62
CA HIS A 60 7.09 -9.59 14.29
C HIS A 60 7.25 -10.09 15.74
N SER A 61 6.13 -10.44 16.39
CA SER A 61 6.13 -10.95 17.78
C SER A 61 4.93 -11.85 18.05
N GLU A 62 4.96 -12.55 19.17
CA GLU A 62 3.83 -13.36 19.65
C GLU A 62 2.56 -12.53 19.95
N THR A 63 2.71 -11.22 20.11
CA THR A 63 1.64 -10.27 20.42
C THR A 63 1.25 -9.39 19.23
N ASP A 64 1.78 -9.64 18.03
CA ASP A 64 1.44 -8.88 16.81
C ASP A 64 0.04 -9.26 16.30
N ALA A 65 -0.99 -8.70 16.95
CA ALA A 65 -2.38 -9.04 16.71
C ALA A 65 -2.80 -8.78 15.25
N LEU A 66 -2.31 -7.68 14.62
CA LEU A 66 -2.66 -7.33 13.25
C LEU A 66 -2.10 -8.34 12.25
N ALA A 67 -0.83 -8.70 12.36
CA ALA A 67 -0.19 -9.66 11.46
C ALA A 67 -0.78 -11.07 11.64
N ILE A 68 -1.01 -11.50 12.90
CA ILE A 68 -1.65 -12.79 13.21
C ILE A 68 -3.06 -12.84 12.62
N ALA A 69 -3.84 -11.76 12.74
CA ALA A 69 -5.17 -11.69 12.15
C ALA A 69 -5.13 -11.73 10.62
N ALA A 70 -4.23 -10.97 9.99
CA ALA A 70 -4.06 -10.98 8.54
C ALA A 70 -3.67 -12.38 8.02
N PHE A 71 -2.72 -13.06 8.67
CA PHE A 71 -2.34 -14.42 8.32
C PHE A 71 -3.54 -15.38 8.36
N ASN A 72 -4.31 -15.36 9.45
CA ASN A 72 -5.44 -16.27 9.62
C ASN A 72 -6.62 -15.92 8.69
N PHE A 73 -6.83 -14.64 8.37
CA PHE A 73 -7.80 -14.21 7.36
C PHE A 73 -7.48 -14.83 5.99
N PHE A 74 -6.26 -14.67 5.48
CA PHE A 74 -5.86 -15.23 4.19
C PHE A 74 -5.87 -16.76 4.19
N LEU A 75 -5.39 -17.40 5.26
CA LEU A 75 -5.38 -18.86 5.39
C LEU A 75 -6.79 -19.46 5.34
N ASN A 76 -7.80 -18.76 5.86
CA ASN A 76 -9.18 -19.21 5.89
C ASN A 76 -9.99 -18.85 4.64
N GLY A 77 -9.41 -18.15 3.67
CA GLY A 77 -10.02 -17.92 2.36
C GLY A 77 -10.26 -16.46 1.99
N GLY A 78 -9.77 -15.52 2.81
CA GLY A 78 -9.66 -14.11 2.44
C GLY A 78 -8.79 -13.94 1.19
N ARG A 79 -9.12 -12.98 0.35
CA ARG A 79 -8.39 -12.69 -0.91
C ARG A 79 -7.86 -11.27 -0.93
N ASP A 80 -8.69 -10.32 -0.53
CA ASP A 80 -8.38 -8.90 -0.57
C ASP A 80 -8.62 -8.29 0.81
N ALA A 81 -7.66 -7.51 1.29
CA ALA A 81 -7.79 -6.81 2.56
C ALA A 81 -7.11 -5.44 2.51
N TYR A 82 -7.76 -4.43 3.07
CA TYR A 82 -7.11 -3.19 3.45
C TYR A 82 -6.47 -3.35 4.81
N ILE A 83 -5.17 -3.20 4.87
CA ILE A 83 -4.41 -3.20 6.13
C ILE A 83 -4.18 -1.76 6.54
N ALA A 84 -4.53 -1.43 7.76
CA ALA A 84 -4.32 -0.11 8.35
C ALA A 84 -3.50 -0.24 9.63
N ARG A 85 -2.22 0.07 9.51
CA ARG A 85 -1.36 0.23 10.67
C ARG A 85 -1.67 1.55 11.36
N LEU A 86 -2.00 1.49 12.64
CA LEU A 86 -2.16 2.67 13.50
C LEU A 86 -1.08 2.67 14.57
N ALA A 87 -0.52 3.82 14.84
CA ALA A 87 0.42 4.06 15.93
C ALA A 87 0.47 5.55 16.24
N ASP A 88 0.69 5.90 17.50
CA ASP A 88 0.88 7.27 17.93
C ASP A 88 2.37 7.51 18.23
N ASN A 89 2.90 8.66 17.84
CA ASN A 89 4.29 9.07 18.10
C ASN A 89 5.39 8.14 17.54
N ALA A 90 5.08 7.28 16.58
CA ALA A 90 6.07 6.43 15.94
C ALA A 90 7.14 7.24 15.19
N LYS A 91 8.39 6.78 15.22
CA LYS A 91 9.53 7.47 14.59
C LYS A 91 10.22 6.57 13.58
N THR A 92 10.64 7.17 12.47
CA THR A 92 11.40 6.50 11.43
C THR A 92 12.87 6.41 11.81
N ALA A 93 13.46 5.23 11.70
CA ALA A 93 14.91 5.07 11.86
C ALA A 93 15.63 5.81 10.72
N ALA A 94 16.66 6.53 11.06
CA ALA A 94 17.47 7.30 10.13
C ALA A 94 18.96 7.09 10.36
N LEU A 95 19.73 7.34 9.32
CA LEU A 95 21.16 7.25 9.39
C LEU A 95 21.71 8.45 10.19
N PRO A 96 22.52 8.22 11.27
CA PRO A 96 23.10 9.31 12.06
C PRO A 96 23.99 10.25 11.24
N ALA A 97 24.15 11.47 11.72
CA ALA A 97 25.11 12.42 11.15
C ALA A 97 26.53 11.85 11.24
N GLY A 98 27.32 12.03 10.18
CA GLY A 98 28.69 11.52 10.08
C GLY A 98 28.82 10.06 9.63
N SER A 99 27.69 9.37 9.38
CA SER A 99 27.72 7.97 8.94
C SER A 99 28.02 7.82 7.45
N LEU A 100 27.65 8.81 6.62
CA LEU A 100 27.84 8.76 5.17
C LEU A 100 28.52 10.05 4.65
N PRO A 101 29.75 10.36 5.14
CA PRO A 101 30.42 11.58 4.77
C PRO A 101 30.90 11.58 3.30
N GLY A 102 31.01 12.74 2.71
CA GLY A 102 31.62 12.93 1.39
C GLY A 102 33.10 12.60 1.36
N ARG A 103 33.66 12.46 0.16
CA ARG A 103 35.11 12.39 -0.02
C ARG A 103 35.75 13.68 0.50
N SER A 104 36.93 13.57 1.11
CA SER A 104 37.73 14.77 1.45
C SER A 104 38.63 15.13 0.28
N GLY A 105 38.41 16.27 -0.31
CA GLY A 105 39.20 16.75 -1.46
C GLY A 105 38.94 18.23 -1.75
N GLY A 106 37.80 18.74 -1.26
CA GLY A 106 37.39 20.13 -1.45
C GLY A 106 37.58 21.02 -0.23
N THR A 107 37.02 22.21 -0.27
CA THR A 107 37.06 23.20 0.80
C THR A 107 36.21 22.81 2.02
N ALA A 108 35.19 21.99 1.83
CA ALA A 108 34.33 21.46 2.89
C ALA A 108 33.97 20.02 2.61
N THR A 109 33.92 19.19 3.66
CA THR A 109 33.45 17.80 3.59
C THR A 109 32.02 17.75 4.16
N ALA A 110 31.07 17.26 3.36
CA ALA A 110 29.70 17.07 3.82
C ALA A 110 29.68 16.04 4.97
N THR A 111 28.90 16.33 6.02
CA THR A 111 28.72 15.45 7.17
C THR A 111 28.03 14.14 6.75
N ASN A 112 26.95 14.25 5.98
CA ASN A 112 26.37 13.18 5.19
C ASN A 112 26.11 13.71 3.77
N VAL A 113 26.26 12.90 2.75
CA VAL A 113 25.91 13.27 1.37
C VAL A 113 24.46 12.88 1.04
N LEU A 114 23.97 11.83 1.68
CA LEU A 114 22.58 11.37 1.61
C LEU A 114 22.01 11.24 3.02
N LEU A 115 20.76 11.64 3.16
CA LEU A 115 19.92 11.33 4.33
C LEU A 115 19.19 10.05 4.01
N LEU A 116 19.58 8.96 4.65
CA LEU A 116 18.92 7.66 4.49
C LEU A 116 18.02 7.41 5.69
N SER A 117 16.80 6.97 5.42
CA SER A 117 15.83 6.56 6.43
C SER A 117 15.14 5.28 6.03
N ALA A 118 14.58 4.56 7.01
CA ALA A 118 13.71 3.42 6.74
C ALA A 118 12.44 3.87 5.99
N THR A 119 11.83 2.97 5.22
CA THR A 119 10.63 3.27 4.43
C THR A 119 9.40 3.57 5.27
N SER A 120 9.36 3.13 6.51
CA SER A 120 8.29 3.42 7.47
C SER A 120 8.83 3.59 8.88
N ALA A 121 8.06 4.27 9.73
CA ALA A 121 8.40 4.38 11.14
C ALA A 121 8.35 3.02 11.83
N GLY A 122 9.15 2.84 12.88
CA GLY A 122 9.21 1.61 13.66
C GLY A 122 10.60 1.28 14.13
N ALA A 123 10.69 0.52 15.22
CA ALA A 123 11.94 0.02 15.76
C ALA A 123 12.67 -0.96 14.80
N TRP A 124 11.93 -1.59 13.88
CA TRP A 124 12.46 -2.52 12.87
C TRP A 124 13.58 -1.90 12.04
N GLY A 125 13.45 -0.59 11.74
CA GLY A 125 14.44 0.14 10.96
C GLY A 125 15.81 0.27 11.65
N ASN A 126 15.90 0.12 12.98
CA ASN A 126 17.15 0.13 13.72
C ASN A 126 18.02 -1.13 13.44
N ALA A 127 17.41 -2.19 12.91
CA ALA A 127 18.13 -3.39 12.46
C ALA A 127 18.72 -3.22 11.06
N LEU A 128 18.38 -2.16 10.33
CA LEU A 128 18.97 -1.89 9.02
C LEU A 128 20.38 -1.32 9.16
N ARG A 129 21.28 -1.82 8.33
CA ARG A 129 22.62 -1.31 8.15
C ARG A 129 22.89 -1.04 6.70
N VAL A 130 23.69 -0.02 6.43
CA VAL A 130 24.07 0.36 5.06
C VAL A 130 25.59 0.43 4.93
N LYS A 131 26.09 0.10 3.74
CA LYS A 131 27.48 0.26 3.37
C LYS A 131 27.56 0.94 2.00
N ALA A 132 28.26 2.06 1.92
CA ALA A 132 28.59 2.71 0.66
C ALA A 132 30.02 2.39 0.26
N THR A 133 30.23 2.01 -0.99
CA THR A 133 31.55 1.76 -1.56
C THR A 133 31.74 2.65 -2.79
N PRO A 134 32.56 3.72 -2.72
CA PRO A 134 32.78 4.62 -3.85
C PRO A 134 33.55 3.91 -4.98
N ALA A 135 33.25 4.26 -6.23
CA ALA A 135 34.11 3.92 -7.35
C ALA A 135 35.46 4.60 -7.20
N ALA A 136 36.52 4.06 -7.79
CA ALA A 136 37.87 4.61 -7.69
C ALA A 136 37.95 6.07 -8.18
N THR A 137 37.15 6.41 -9.21
CA THR A 137 37.09 7.74 -9.82
C THR A 137 35.64 8.12 -10.11
N GLY A 138 35.41 9.43 -10.36
CA GLY A 138 34.11 9.95 -10.77
C GLY A 138 33.11 10.10 -9.62
N VAL A 139 31.83 10.08 -9.96
CA VAL A 139 30.70 10.39 -9.05
C VAL A 139 29.84 9.17 -8.69
N ARG A 140 30.34 7.98 -9.00
CA ARG A 140 29.59 6.73 -8.81
C ARG A 140 30.00 5.98 -7.55
N PHE A 141 29.06 5.23 -6.99
CA PHE A 141 29.25 4.38 -5.82
C PHE A 141 28.27 3.22 -5.81
N LYS A 142 28.56 2.21 -5.00
CA LYS A 142 27.68 1.10 -4.67
C LYS A 142 27.07 1.35 -3.29
N LEU A 143 25.78 1.02 -3.11
CA LEU A 143 25.12 0.99 -1.81
C LEU A 143 24.57 -0.40 -1.55
N GLU A 144 24.87 -0.94 -0.39
CA GLU A 144 24.37 -2.24 0.08
C GLU A 144 23.55 -2.03 1.35
N VAL A 145 22.43 -2.75 1.46
CA VAL A 145 21.53 -2.71 2.60
C VAL A 145 21.53 -4.07 3.25
N PHE A 146 21.73 -4.11 4.56
CA PHE A 146 21.81 -5.34 5.35
C PHE A 146 20.76 -5.32 6.46
N LEU A 147 20.30 -6.52 6.83
CA LEU A 147 19.55 -6.74 8.07
C LEU A 147 20.51 -7.30 9.11
N HIS A 148 20.58 -6.63 10.25
CA HIS A 148 21.34 -7.09 11.41
C HIS A 148 20.48 -7.95 12.32
N ASP A 149 20.90 -9.18 12.55
CA ASP A 149 20.33 -10.02 13.59
C ASP A 149 21.16 -9.85 14.89
N SER A 150 20.56 -9.23 15.88
CA SER A 150 21.20 -8.98 17.18
C SER A 150 21.44 -10.25 17.98
N ALA A 151 20.67 -11.31 17.76
CA ALA A 151 20.81 -12.57 18.49
C ALA A 151 22.03 -13.37 18.01
N SER A 152 22.25 -13.43 16.70
CA SER A 152 23.40 -14.11 16.09
C SER A 152 24.59 -13.19 15.81
N ASN A 153 24.41 -11.87 15.95
CA ASN A 153 25.35 -10.82 15.57
C ASN A 153 25.83 -10.96 14.12
N THR A 154 24.89 -11.25 13.20
CA THR A 154 25.18 -11.43 11.78
C THR A 154 24.42 -10.40 10.94
N ASP A 155 25.06 -10.00 9.82
CA ASP A 155 24.48 -9.08 8.86
C ASP A 155 24.11 -9.84 7.57
N THR A 156 22.85 -9.85 7.20
CA THR A 156 22.34 -10.49 5.98
C THR A 156 22.08 -9.44 4.92
N LEU A 157 22.67 -9.60 3.73
CA LEU A 157 22.44 -8.68 2.61
C LEU A 157 20.98 -8.78 2.14
N LEU A 158 20.28 -7.64 2.13
CA LEU A 158 18.89 -7.51 1.64
C LEU A 158 18.85 -6.97 0.22
N GLU A 159 19.54 -5.85 -0.04
CA GLU A 159 19.53 -5.15 -1.32
C GLU A 159 20.93 -4.66 -1.69
N SER A 160 21.19 -4.56 -2.99
CA SER A 160 22.44 -4.02 -3.52
C SER A 160 22.17 -3.16 -4.75
N PHE A 161 22.55 -1.89 -4.68
CA PHE A 161 22.53 -0.94 -5.76
C PHE A 161 23.96 -0.82 -6.30
N ALA A 162 24.27 -1.57 -7.34
CA ALA A 162 25.65 -1.72 -7.85
C ALA A 162 26.24 -0.43 -8.41
N THR A 163 25.40 0.47 -8.93
CA THR A 163 25.86 1.69 -9.59
C THR A 163 24.87 2.82 -9.32
N LEU A 164 25.17 3.63 -8.33
CA LEU A 164 24.48 4.88 -8.04
C LEU A 164 25.37 6.06 -8.42
N SER A 165 24.79 7.20 -8.70
CA SER A 165 25.48 8.44 -9.06
C SER A 165 25.07 9.59 -8.15
N MET A 166 26.02 10.49 -7.85
CA MET A 166 25.72 11.77 -7.21
C MET A 166 25.52 12.90 -8.22
N ASP A 167 25.61 12.62 -9.52
CA ASP A 167 25.21 13.53 -10.58
C ASP A 167 23.69 13.52 -10.75
N SER A 168 23.04 14.64 -10.50
CA SER A 168 21.58 14.77 -10.58
C SER A 168 21.01 14.66 -12.01
N SER A 169 21.86 14.74 -13.02
CA SER A 169 21.51 14.55 -14.44
C SER A 169 21.66 13.10 -14.92
N ASP A 170 22.30 12.25 -14.12
CA ASP A 170 22.52 10.83 -14.44
C ASP A 170 21.24 10.02 -14.13
N PRO A 171 20.77 9.15 -15.05
CA PRO A 171 19.67 8.22 -14.76
C PRO A 171 19.89 7.33 -13.52
N ALA A 172 21.14 7.12 -13.11
CA ALA A 172 21.52 6.41 -11.90
C ALA A 172 21.57 7.29 -10.63
N TYR A 173 20.98 8.47 -10.66
CA TYR A 173 20.98 9.40 -9.51
C TYR A 173 20.43 8.76 -8.25
N ALA A 174 21.23 8.75 -7.18
CA ALA A 174 20.98 7.94 -5.99
C ALA A 174 19.61 8.16 -5.33
N PRO A 175 19.14 9.40 -5.06
CA PRO A 175 17.81 9.62 -4.49
C PRO A 175 16.68 9.05 -5.34
N VAL A 176 16.75 9.17 -6.67
CA VAL A 176 15.71 8.68 -7.58
C VAL A 176 15.71 7.15 -7.63
N VAL A 177 16.89 6.54 -7.78
CA VAL A 177 17.01 5.08 -7.90
C VAL A 177 16.63 4.38 -6.60
N ILE A 178 17.10 4.90 -5.45
CA ILE A 178 16.78 4.32 -4.14
C ILE A 178 15.28 4.45 -3.86
N ASN A 179 14.70 5.65 -4.02
CA ASN A 179 13.28 5.89 -3.74
C ASN A 179 12.33 5.11 -4.67
N GLY A 180 12.77 4.84 -5.91
CA GLY A 180 12.00 4.05 -6.86
C GLY A 180 12.17 2.54 -6.73
N GLY A 181 13.27 2.06 -6.16
CA GLY A 181 13.63 0.64 -6.17
C GLY A 181 13.83 -0.02 -4.82
N SER A 182 14.09 0.74 -3.75
CA SER A 182 14.30 0.14 -2.42
C SER A 182 12.98 -0.16 -1.72
N ARG A 183 12.89 -1.35 -1.17
CA ARG A 183 11.85 -1.76 -0.24
C ARG A 183 12.09 -1.22 1.17
N TYR A 184 13.35 -1.04 1.57
CA TYR A 184 13.74 -0.80 2.95
C TYR A 184 14.14 0.65 3.23
N LEU A 185 14.62 1.40 2.21
CA LEU A 185 15.17 2.73 2.39
C LEU A 185 14.43 3.82 1.59
N ARG A 186 14.50 5.03 2.14
CA ARG A 186 14.28 6.29 1.45
C ARG A 186 15.56 7.12 1.50
N ALA A 187 15.82 7.86 0.45
CA ALA A 187 17.03 8.67 0.29
C ALA A 187 16.67 10.09 -0.13
N ASP A 188 17.18 11.05 0.60
CA ASP A 188 17.16 12.46 0.23
C ASP A 188 18.59 12.99 0.16
N LEU A 189 18.80 14.03 -0.65
CA LEU A 189 20.06 14.74 -0.63
C LEU A 189 20.22 15.47 0.71
N ALA A 190 21.41 15.44 1.30
CA ALA A 190 21.65 16.10 2.56
C ALA A 190 21.31 17.61 2.50
N THR A 191 20.66 18.12 3.52
CA THR A 191 20.15 19.51 3.57
C THR A 191 21.27 20.55 3.39
N GLU A 192 22.48 20.27 3.90
CA GLU A 192 23.64 21.11 3.73
C GLU A 192 24.07 21.25 2.25
N LEU A 193 23.95 20.18 1.47
CA LEU A 193 24.24 20.19 0.02
C LEU A 193 23.17 20.95 -0.76
N GLN A 194 21.90 20.89 -0.32
CA GLN A 194 20.80 21.63 -0.93
C GLN A 194 20.91 23.14 -0.67
N ASN A 195 21.20 23.52 0.58
CA ASN A 195 21.20 24.92 1.01
C ASN A 195 22.44 25.68 0.61
N ASN A 196 23.60 25.02 0.54
CA ASN A 196 24.90 25.64 0.25
C ASN A 196 25.68 24.89 -0.84
N PRO A 197 25.13 24.72 -2.04
CA PRO A 197 25.74 23.88 -3.07
C PRO A 197 27.17 24.38 -3.43
N ALA A 198 27.37 25.68 -3.54
CA ALA A 198 28.68 26.26 -3.92
C ALA A 198 29.82 25.95 -2.92
N THR A 199 29.47 25.52 -1.69
CA THR A 199 30.45 25.12 -0.67
C THR A 199 30.96 23.71 -0.87
N TYR A 200 30.07 22.81 -1.32
CA TYR A 200 30.35 21.38 -1.39
C TYR A 200 30.58 20.85 -2.80
N TYR A 201 29.96 21.47 -3.81
CA TYR A 201 30.18 21.14 -5.21
C TYR A 201 31.33 21.97 -5.76
N LEU A 202 32.11 21.33 -6.60
CA LEU A 202 33.22 21.99 -7.32
C LEU A 202 32.78 22.35 -8.74
N ALA A 203 33.59 23.17 -9.41
CA ALA A 203 33.44 23.30 -10.84
C ALA A 203 33.79 21.99 -11.55
N GLY A 204 33.01 21.60 -12.53
CA GLY A 204 33.37 20.53 -13.47
C GLY A 204 34.55 21.01 -14.33
N GLU A 205 35.50 20.12 -14.61
CA GLU A 205 36.76 20.51 -15.27
C GLU A 205 37.21 19.45 -16.28
N SER A 206 37.67 19.89 -17.44
CA SER A 206 38.42 19.04 -18.36
C SER A 206 39.86 19.50 -18.39
N ILE A 207 40.79 18.60 -18.02
CA ILE A 207 42.21 18.85 -17.95
C ILE A 207 42.90 18.11 -19.09
N SER A 208 43.74 18.78 -19.84
CA SER A 208 44.51 18.16 -20.93
C SER A 208 45.57 17.18 -20.42
N GLY A 209 46.13 16.36 -21.30
CA GLY A 209 47.42 15.73 -21.09
C GLY A 209 48.54 16.78 -21.06
N ASP A 210 49.76 16.36 -20.76
CA ASP A 210 50.97 17.25 -20.76
C ASP A 210 51.24 17.83 -22.16
N LEU A 211 51.32 19.16 -22.24
CA LEU A 211 51.54 19.95 -23.44
C LEU A 211 52.93 20.63 -23.47
N SER A 212 53.84 20.24 -22.59
CA SER A 212 55.19 20.83 -22.49
C SER A 212 55.95 20.82 -23.82
N GLY A 213 55.69 19.90 -24.72
CA GLY A 213 56.28 19.77 -26.04
C GLY A 213 55.42 20.26 -27.20
N LEU A 214 54.31 20.95 -26.95
CA LEU A 214 53.42 21.41 -28.01
C LEU A 214 53.97 22.67 -28.70
N ASP A 215 54.10 22.61 -30.03
CA ASP A 215 54.30 23.80 -30.86
C ASP A 215 52.90 24.44 -31.09
N TRP A 216 52.62 25.55 -30.40
CA TRP A 216 51.37 26.28 -30.46
C TRP A 216 51.02 26.79 -31.87
N SER A 217 52.04 27.04 -32.72
CA SER A 217 51.79 27.44 -34.11
C SER A 217 51.07 26.39 -34.95
N THR A 218 51.05 25.16 -34.51
CA THR A 218 50.27 24.07 -35.14
C THR A 218 48.77 24.18 -34.90
N VAL A 219 48.31 25.04 -33.98
CA VAL A 219 46.88 25.34 -33.75
C VAL A 219 46.39 26.28 -34.83
N LEU A 220 45.49 25.79 -35.68
CA LEU A 220 44.99 26.55 -36.84
C LEU A 220 43.64 27.23 -36.52
N PRO A 221 43.39 28.43 -37.07
CA PRO A 221 42.12 29.14 -36.92
C PRO A 221 40.89 28.35 -37.38
N THR A 222 41.05 27.41 -38.28
CA THR A 222 39.98 26.55 -38.82
C THR A 222 39.64 25.36 -37.93
N MET A 223 40.47 25.08 -36.92
CA MET A 223 40.24 23.96 -36.01
C MET A 223 39.06 24.22 -35.10
N SER A 224 38.29 23.16 -34.83
CA SER A 224 37.12 23.20 -33.98
C SER A 224 37.28 22.30 -32.76
N LEU A 225 36.66 22.71 -31.66
CA LEU A 225 36.53 21.97 -30.41
C LEU A 225 35.05 21.79 -30.08
N THR A 226 34.62 20.57 -29.81
CA THR A 226 33.26 20.29 -29.39
C THR A 226 33.24 20.00 -27.90
N LEU A 227 32.49 20.81 -27.14
CA LEU A 227 32.35 20.72 -25.69
C LEU A 227 30.91 20.51 -25.32
N ASN A 228 30.67 19.71 -24.29
CA ASN A 228 29.39 19.68 -23.57
C ASN A 228 29.66 20.17 -22.14
N ILE A 229 29.14 21.34 -21.79
CA ILE A 229 29.33 21.98 -20.49
C ILE A 229 28.01 21.86 -19.75
N ASP A 230 28.06 21.38 -18.50
CA ASP A 230 26.90 21.28 -17.58
C ASP A 230 25.66 20.59 -18.20
N ASN A 231 25.90 19.62 -19.08
CA ASN A 231 24.83 18.90 -19.82
C ASN A 231 23.90 19.78 -20.68
N LEU A 232 24.32 21.00 -21.04
CA LEU A 232 23.56 21.90 -21.93
C LEU A 232 23.52 21.46 -23.39
N GLY A 233 24.13 20.33 -23.70
CA GLY A 233 24.27 19.78 -25.05
C GLY A 233 25.62 20.15 -25.71
N PRO A 234 26.06 19.37 -26.72
CA PRO A 234 27.32 19.58 -27.37
C PRO A 234 27.33 20.86 -28.21
N GLN A 235 28.34 21.71 -27.99
CA GLN A 235 28.57 22.94 -28.73
C GLN A 235 29.89 22.81 -29.49
N THR A 236 29.90 23.09 -30.79
CA THR A 236 31.11 23.07 -31.62
C THR A 236 31.59 24.49 -31.84
N LEU A 237 32.82 24.77 -31.37
CA LEU A 237 33.47 26.05 -31.42
C LEU A 237 34.57 26.02 -32.48
N THR A 238 34.56 26.92 -33.45
CA THR A 238 35.68 27.15 -34.33
C THR A 238 36.51 28.31 -33.76
N LEU A 239 37.80 28.12 -33.59
CA LEU A 239 38.70 29.12 -32.95
C LEU A 239 38.61 30.48 -33.63
N GLY A 240 38.68 30.55 -34.96
CA GLY A 240 38.79 31.80 -35.71
C GLY A 240 40.23 32.33 -35.72
N ALA A 241 40.44 33.55 -36.25
CA ALA A 241 41.75 34.19 -36.23
C ALA A 241 42.14 34.58 -34.79
N ALA A 242 43.39 34.34 -34.41
CA ALA A 242 43.97 34.89 -33.20
C ALA A 242 44.12 36.43 -33.29
N ALA A 243 44.20 37.11 -32.14
CA ALA A 243 44.33 38.57 -32.12
C ALA A 243 45.53 39.07 -32.95
N ASP A 244 46.61 38.31 -32.94
CA ASP A 244 47.82 38.62 -33.70
C ASP A 244 47.97 37.83 -35.02
N GLY A 245 46.91 37.22 -35.49
CA GLY A 245 46.83 36.47 -36.74
C GLY A 245 47.29 35.01 -36.68
N ALA A 246 48.00 34.57 -35.64
CA ALA A 246 48.45 33.19 -35.42
C ALA A 246 48.41 32.82 -33.92
N TYR A 247 48.23 31.53 -33.63
CA TYR A 247 48.29 30.99 -32.26
C TYR A 247 49.75 30.61 -31.94
N ASN A 248 50.47 31.50 -31.22
CA ASN A 248 51.86 31.30 -30.90
C ASN A 248 52.13 30.89 -29.47
N THR A 249 51.14 31.11 -28.60
CA THR A 249 51.25 30.83 -27.16
C THR A 249 50.01 30.11 -26.62
N ALA A 250 50.20 29.47 -25.46
CA ALA A 250 49.05 28.90 -24.72
C ALA A 250 48.01 29.97 -24.39
N SER A 251 48.42 31.20 -24.12
CA SER A 251 47.53 32.32 -23.80
C SER A 251 46.57 32.65 -24.95
N ASP A 252 47.03 32.61 -26.18
CA ASP A 252 46.20 32.91 -27.35
C ASP A 252 45.08 31.88 -27.49
N VAL A 253 45.40 30.58 -27.28
CA VAL A 253 44.44 29.48 -27.36
C VAL A 253 43.45 29.55 -26.21
N THR A 254 43.89 29.78 -24.97
CA THR A 254 43.02 29.84 -23.80
C THR A 254 42.03 31.00 -23.89
N GLN A 255 42.49 32.18 -24.34
CA GLN A 255 41.63 33.34 -24.54
C GLN A 255 40.61 33.09 -25.64
N ALA A 256 41.00 32.47 -26.76
CA ALA A 256 40.09 32.16 -27.84
C ALA A 256 38.98 31.16 -27.39
N ILE A 257 39.35 30.06 -26.73
CA ILE A 257 38.40 29.08 -26.21
C ILE A 257 37.46 29.76 -25.22
N THR A 258 37.97 30.52 -24.25
CA THR A 258 37.17 31.23 -23.26
C THR A 258 36.17 32.17 -23.91
N ALA A 259 36.64 33.05 -24.82
CA ALA A 259 35.78 34.00 -25.51
C ALA A 259 34.68 33.31 -26.33
N LYS A 260 35.00 32.20 -27.02
CA LYS A 260 34.02 31.44 -27.81
C LYS A 260 32.96 30.76 -26.96
N VAL A 261 33.35 30.20 -25.81
CA VAL A 261 32.38 29.59 -24.88
C VAL A 261 31.45 30.65 -24.26
N LEU A 262 32.00 31.76 -23.78
CA LEU A 262 31.21 32.85 -23.21
C LEU A 262 30.27 33.51 -24.23
N ALA A 263 30.62 33.53 -25.52
CA ALA A 263 29.76 34.01 -26.59
C ALA A 263 28.55 33.12 -26.88
N LEU A 264 28.50 31.87 -26.36
CA LEU A 264 27.34 30.98 -26.49
C LEU A 264 26.13 31.46 -25.68
N GLY A 265 26.34 32.31 -24.66
CA GLY A 265 25.25 32.89 -23.89
C GLY A 265 25.45 32.87 -22.38
N SER A 266 24.46 33.38 -21.64
CA SER A 266 24.54 33.57 -20.18
C SER A 266 24.67 32.27 -19.39
N ALA A 267 24.23 31.14 -19.95
CA ALA A 267 24.38 29.84 -19.32
C ALA A 267 25.85 29.39 -19.13
N TYR A 268 26.76 29.98 -19.86
CA TYR A 268 28.21 29.68 -19.82
C TYR A 268 29.03 30.72 -19.03
N THR A 269 28.35 31.63 -18.35
CA THR A 269 29.00 32.67 -17.54
C THR A 269 29.91 32.06 -16.49
N GLY A 270 31.14 32.60 -16.39
CA GLY A 270 32.15 32.11 -15.46
C GLY A 270 33.01 30.95 -15.97
N PHE A 271 32.73 30.41 -17.17
CA PHE A 271 33.64 29.45 -17.81
C PHE A 271 35.03 30.07 -17.99
N ALA A 272 36.03 29.27 -17.71
CA ALA A 272 37.44 29.68 -17.89
C ALA A 272 38.24 28.55 -18.53
N CYS A 273 39.10 28.93 -19.47
CA CYS A 273 40.17 28.08 -19.98
C CYS A 273 41.49 28.70 -19.56
N THR A 274 42.31 27.97 -18.82
CA THR A 274 43.61 28.44 -18.33
C THR A 274 44.72 27.45 -18.66
N PHE A 275 45.97 27.91 -18.72
CA PHE A 275 47.16 27.05 -18.85
C PHE A 275 47.96 27.11 -17.55
N GLY A 276 48.05 25.96 -16.89
CA GLY A 276 48.67 25.85 -15.58
C GLY A 276 50.17 25.67 -15.61
N GLY A 277 50.84 25.86 -14.45
CA GLY A 277 52.27 25.58 -14.27
C GLY A 277 52.64 24.09 -14.38
N ASP A 278 51.63 23.22 -14.48
CA ASP A 278 51.73 21.79 -14.74
C ASP A 278 51.76 21.44 -16.26
N ASN A 279 51.90 22.49 -17.10
CA ASN A 279 51.89 22.39 -18.56
C ASN A 279 50.61 21.79 -19.14
N LYS A 280 49.44 22.02 -18.49
CA LYS A 280 48.15 21.53 -18.95
C LYS A 280 47.13 22.64 -19.13
N LEU A 281 46.20 22.40 -20.05
CA LEU A 281 45.03 23.25 -20.18
C LEU A 281 43.95 22.77 -19.19
N HIS A 282 43.36 23.71 -18.50
CA HIS A 282 42.25 23.52 -17.57
C HIS A 282 41.03 24.26 -18.09
N LEU A 283 40.00 23.51 -18.50
CA LEU A 283 38.70 24.02 -18.95
C LEU A 283 37.70 23.82 -17.80
N ALA A 284 37.41 24.90 -17.07
CA ALA A 284 36.53 24.83 -15.91
C ALA A 284 35.13 25.42 -16.21
N SER A 285 34.09 24.75 -15.81
CA SER A 285 32.74 25.31 -15.82
C SER A 285 32.62 26.48 -14.84
N GLY A 286 31.76 27.45 -15.16
CA GLY A 286 31.42 28.54 -14.24
C GLY A 286 30.47 28.09 -13.11
N SER A 287 29.86 26.92 -13.21
CA SER A 287 28.90 26.41 -12.23
C SER A 287 29.56 25.55 -11.15
N LYS A 288 28.98 25.56 -9.95
CA LYS A 288 29.32 24.63 -8.85
C LYS A 288 28.05 23.92 -8.41
N THR A 289 27.67 22.90 -9.17
CA THR A 289 26.40 22.16 -8.99
C THR A 289 26.61 20.66 -9.09
N ALA A 290 25.56 19.91 -8.75
CA ALA A 290 25.57 18.46 -8.83
C ALA A 290 25.77 17.90 -10.25
N PHE A 291 25.55 18.68 -11.28
CA PHE A 291 25.71 18.30 -12.69
C PHE A 291 26.83 19.05 -13.40
N SER A 292 27.65 19.83 -12.66
CA SER A 292 28.72 20.57 -13.27
C SER A 292 29.77 19.66 -13.88
N ALA A 293 30.03 19.82 -15.19
CA ALA A 293 30.97 19.02 -15.97
C ALA A 293 31.44 19.79 -17.20
N VAL A 294 32.65 19.49 -17.66
CA VAL A 294 33.15 19.87 -18.98
C VAL A 294 33.60 18.59 -19.67
N VAL A 295 32.84 18.16 -20.66
CA VAL A 295 33.11 16.96 -21.45
C VAL A 295 33.56 17.34 -22.85
N VAL A 296 34.73 16.88 -23.25
CA VAL A 296 35.32 17.16 -24.54
C VAL A 296 35.06 16.00 -25.50
N ARG A 297 34.45 16.28 -26.64
CA ARG A 297 34.21 15.33 -27.70
C ARG A 297 35.44 15.13 -28.57
N PRO A 298 35.68 13.94 -29.14
CA PRO A 298 36.78 13.69 -30.08
C PRO A 298 36.73 14.65 -31.27
N GLY A 299 37.90 15.15 -31.65
CA GLY A 299 38.06 16.05 -32.79
C GLY A 299 39.54 16.46 -32.97
N PRO A 300 39.92 17.07 -34.12
CA PRO A 300 41.30 17.40 -34.41
C PRO A 300 41.96 18.29 -33.36
N LEU A 301 41.25 19.34 -32.89
CA LEU A 301 41.80 20.24 -31.85
C LEU A 301 41.84 19.54 -30.50
N ALA A 302 40.85 18.72 -30.14
CA ALA A 302 40.84 17.93 -28.90
C ALA A 302 42.04 16.96 -28.87
N THR A 303 42.38 16.32 -30.00
CA THR A 303 43.51 15.41 -30.12
C THR A 303 44.84 16.18 -29.99
N LEU A 304 45.00 17.33 -30.69
CA LEU A 304 46.17 18.15 -30.63
C LEU A 304 46.44 18.68 -29.20
N LEU A 305 45.39 19.16 -28.53
CA LEU A 305 45.47 19.69 -27.18
C LEU A 305 45.36 18.59 -26.09
N LYS A 306 45.35 17.32 -26.48
CA LYS A 306 45.21 16.17 -25.57
C LYS A 306 44.04 16.32 -24.58
N LEU A 307 42.94 16.91 -25.03
CA LEU A 307 41.70 17.10 -24.25
C LEU A 307 40.74 15.91 -24.41
N GLY A 308 40.01 15.63 -23.31
CA GLY A 308 39.11 14.47 -23.24
C GLY A 308 39.85 13.18 -22.89
N THR A 309 39.13 12.25 -22.24
CA THR A 309 39.71 11.01 -21.72
C THR A 309 40.32 10.10 -22.78
N GLY A 310 39.80 10.14 -24.01
CA GLY A 310 40.34 9.39 -25.16
C GLY A 310 41.68 9.93 -25.70
N ASN A 311 42.07 11.15 -25.35
CA ASN A 311 43.30 11.79 -25.81
C ASN A 311 44.33 11.97 -24.69
N GLY A 312 44.15 11.29 -23.55
CA GLY A 312 45.05 11.38 -22.39
C GLY A 312 44.73 12.54 -21.42
N GLY A 313 43.62 13.24 -21.63
CA GLY A 313 43.08 14.23 -20.69
C GLY A 313 42.30 13.58 -19.55
N THR A 314 41.91 14.38 -18.57
CA THR A 314 41.11 13.97 -17.42
C THR A 314 39.87 14.86 -17.33
N GLU A 315 38.72 14.27 -17.10
CA GLU A 315 37.46 14.99 -16.87
C GLU A 315 37.04 14.82 -15.41
N LEU A 316 36.87 15.93 -14.69
CA LEU A 316 36.51 15.98 -13.28
C LEU A 316 35.13 16.56 -13.14
N HIS A 317 34.25 15.80 -12.52
CA HIS A 317 32.87 16.20 -12.28
C HIS A 317 32.71 17.07 -11.02
N GLY A 318 31.76 18.01 -11.02
CA GLY A 318 31.52 18.92 -9.89
C GLY A 318 31.08 18.21 -8.60
N ALA A 319 30.39 17.09 -8.72
CA ALA A 319 29.95 16.28 -7.58
C ALA A 319 30.99 15.29 -7.04
N ARG A 320 32.26 15.35 -7.48
CA ARG A 320 33.27 14.34 -7.11
C ARG A 320 33.58 14.26 -5.61
N ASP A 321 33.42 15.35 -4.86
CA ASP A 321 33.72 15.41 -3.43
C ASP A 321 32.46 15.07 -2.58
N VAL A 322 31.26 15.09 -3.17
CA VAL A 322 30.04 14.70 -2.49
C VAL A 322 29.67 13.22 -2.71
N VAL A 323 30.56 12.42 -3.26
CA VAL A 323 30.39 10.95 -3.31
C VAL A 323 30.62 10.39 -1.92
N PRO A 324 29.72 9.49 -1.42
CA PRO A 324 29.92 8.88 -0.11
C PRO A 324 31.24 8.09 -0.08
N ARG A 325 32.08 8.32 0.94
CA ARG A 325 33.27 7.49 1.18
C ARG A 325 32.89 6.19 1.89
N ASP A 326 33.70 5.15 1.76
CA ASP A 326 33.56 3.94 2.56
C ASP A 326 33.82 4.25 4.04
N ASN A 327 32.82 4.08 4.88
CA ASN A 327 32.88 4.23 6.32
C ASN A 327 32.48 2.95 7.04
N GLY A 328 32.55 1.80 6.35
CA GLY A 328 32.07 0.51 6.86
C GLY A 328 30.54 0.41 6.92
N LEU A 329 30.08 -0.58 7.66
CA LEU A 329 28.65 -0.75 7.93
C LEU A 329 28.17 0.31 8.92
N GLN A 330 27.11 1.02 8.56
CA GLN A 330 26.50 2.07 9.37
C GLN A 330 25.04 1.69 9.70
N ALA A 331 24.67 1.72 10.97
CA ALA A 331 23.32 1.39 11.43
C ALA A 331 22.39 2.61 11.33
N LEU A 332 21.14 2.38 10.92
CA LEU A 332 20.06 3.34 11.15
C LEU A 332 19.68 3.29 12.65
N THR A 333 19.22 4.42 13.18
CA THR A 333 18.91 4.57 14.61
C THR A 333 17.67 5.44 14.84
N LEU A 334 17.21 5.49 16.09
CA LEU A 334 16.08 6.32 16.56
C LEU A 334 14.70 5.92 16.00
N GLY A 335 14.59 4.78 15.34
CA GLY A 335 13.30 4.20 14.99
C GLY A 335 12.55 3.77 16.25
N SER A 336 11.24 4.04 16.28
CA SER A 336 10.36 3.67 17.39
C SER A 336 8.99 3.28 16.86
N ASP A 337 8.41 2.21 17.43
CA ASP A 337 7.04 1.80 17.08
C ASP A 337 5.99 2.79 17.59
N GLY A 338 6.39 3.67 18.52
CA GLY A 338 5.52 4.63 19.15
C GLY A 338 4.63 4.03 20.24
N ASP A 339 3.55 4.73 20.52
CA ASP A 339 2.56 4.32 21.51
C ASP A 339 1.41 3.56 20.85
N ALA A 340 0.67 2.78 21.62
CA ALA A 340 -0.56 2.14 21.15
C ALA A 340 -1.56 3.20 20.66
N PRO A 341 -2.26 2.95 19.53
CA PRO A 341 -3.21 3.92 19.00
C PRO A 341 -4.36 4.17 19.97
N THR A 342 -4.68 5.44 20.18
CA THR A 342 -5.79 5.89 21.03
C THR A 342 -7.13 5.79 20.31
N ALA A 343 -8.24 5.93 21.05
CA ALA A 343 -9.57 6.00 20.45
C ALA A 343 -9.70 7.15 19.42
N ASP A 344 -9.03 8.28 19.65
CA ASP A 344 -9.02 9.41 18.73
C ASP A 344 -8.27 9.10 17.42
N THR A 345 -7.21 8.31 17.52
CA THR A 345 -6.47 7.80 16.33
C THR A 345 -7.36 6.92 15.47
N TYR A 346 -8.12 6.00 16.10
CA TYR A 346 -9.12 5.18 15.40
C TYR A 346 -10.25 6.04 14.78
N ALA A 347 -10.80 7.01 15.52
CA ALA A 347 -11.84 7.93 15.01
C ALA A 347 -11.38 8.70 13.78
N SER A 348 -10.15 9.23 13.81
CA SER A 348 -9.53 9.93 12.70
C SER A 348 -9.35 9.01 11.49
N PHE A 349 -8.96 7.75 11.72
CA PHE A 349 -8.82 6.76 10.67
C PHE A 349 -10.17 6.36 10.06
N PHE A 350 -11.23 6.15 10.86
CA PHE A 350 -12.57 5.82 10.34
C PHE A 350 -13.10 6.91 9.39
N THR A 351 -12.77 8.17 9.61
CA THR A 351 -13.12 9.27 8.70
C THR A 351 -12.46 9.09 7.31
N ARG A 352 -11.23 8.56 7.26
CA ARG A 352 -10.54 8.21 6.01
C ARG A 352 -11.11 6.94 5.38
N LEU A 353 -11.35 5.91 6.20
CA LEU A 353 -11.89 4.62 5.75
C LEU A 353 -13.32 4.76 5.18
N ALA A 354 -14.10 5.76 5.60
CA ALA A 354 -15.41 6.05 5.03
C ALA A 354 -15.37 6.36 3.52
N LYS A 355 -14.23 6.83 3.03
CA LYS A 355 -14.01 7.11 1.59
C LYS A 355 -13.71 5.85 0.77
N VAL A 356 -13.32 4.75 1.42
CA VAL A 356 -13.02 3.45 0.80
C VAL A 356 -14.30 2.63 0.83
N ARG A 357 -15.07 2.67 -0.26
CA ARG A 357 -16.45 2.13 -0.29
C ARG A 357 -16.55 0.63 -0.54
N ASP A 358 -15.49 -0.02 -0.98
CA ASP A 358 -15.43 -1.44 -1.31
C ASP A 358 -15.13 -2.36 -0.10
N VAL A 359 -14.88 -1.78 1.08
CA VAL A 359 -14.74 -2.52 2.33
C VAL A 359 -16.11 -3.06 2.78
N ASN A 360 -16.16 -4.35 3.11
CA ASN A 360 -17.39 -5.05 3.52
C ASN A 360 -17.31 -5.67 4.93
N ILE A 361 -16.09 -5.94 5.41
CA ILE A 361 -15.80 -6.57 6.70
C ILE A 361 -14.79 -5.69 7.43
N VAL A 362 -15.04 -5.39 8.69
CA VAL A 362 -14.13 -4.62 9.56
C VAL A 362 -13.67 -5.51 10.71
N LEU A 363 -12.36 -5.54 10.92
CA LEU A 363 -11.69 -6.22 12.03
C LEU A 363 -10.82 -5.23 12.79
N LEU A 364 -10.78 -5.38 14.11
CA LEU A 364 -9.99 -4.55 15.03
C LEU A 364 -9.00 -5.43 15.81
N PRO A 365 -7.99 -6.03 15.16
CA PRO A 365 -7.04 -6.88 15.84
C PRO A 365 -6.41 -6.19 17.06
N GLY A 366 -6.46 -6.86 18.21
CA GLY A 366 -5.99 -6.31 19.48
C GLY A 366 -7.05 -5.56 20.30
N GLN A 367 -8.24 -5.30 19.72
CA GLN A 367 -9.38 -4.72 20.45
C GLN A 367 -10.41 -5.81 20.77
N THR A 368 -10.84 -5.86 22.03
CA THR A 368 -11.83 -6.82 22.52
C THR A 368 -12.90 -6.12 23.33
N LEU A 369 -14.00 -6.80 23.62
CA LEU A 369 -14.92 -6.37 24.67
C LEU A 369 -14.14 -6.22 25.98
N ASP A 370 -14.53 -5.27 26.83
CA ASP A 370 -13.87 -5.06 28.11
C ASP A 370 -14.30 -6.17 29.10
N PRO A 371 -13.36 -6.84 29.79
CA PRO A 371 -13.69 -7.89 30.75
C PRO A 371 -14.48 -7.40 31.98
N SER A 372 -14.44 -6.11 32.26
CA SER A 372 -15.24 -5.48 33.33
C SER A 372 -16.67 -5.12 32.90
N GLY A 373 -17.00 -5.30 31.61
CA GLY A 373 -18.27 -4.87 31.03
C GLY A 373 -18.35 -3.37 30.72
N ALA A 374 -17.25 -2.65 30.82
CA ALA A 374 -17.19 -1.27 30.37
C ALA A 374 -17.24 -1.15 28.84
N ALA A 375 -17.75 -0.04 28.34
CA ALA A 375 -17.75 0.21 26.90
C ALA A 375 -16.32 0.38 26.36
N ASN A 376 -16.00 -0.29 25.23
CA ASN A 376 -14.75 -0.04 24.53
C ASN A 376 -15.00 1.06 23.46
N PRO A 377 -14.44 2.26 23.63
CA PRO A 377 -14.73 3.39 22.75
C PRO A 377 -14.30 3.14 21.28
N VAL A 378 -13.30 2.30 21.04
CA VAL A 378 -12.88 1.94 19.69
C VAL A 378 -13.92 1.08 18.99
N ILE A 379 -14.48 0.09 19.70
CA ILE A 379 -15.56 -0.76 19.18
C ILE A 379 -16.81 0.07 18.91
N ASP A 380 -17.20 0.96 19.81
CA ASP A 380 -18.38 1.82 19.65
C ASP A 380 -18.23 2.77 18.45
N GLN A 381 -17.05 3.33 18.24
CA GLN A 381 -16.74 4.15 17.06
C GLN A 381 -16.80 3.32 15.77
N ALA A 382 -16.31 2.08 15.78
CA ALA A 382 -16.36 1.19 14.63
C ALA A 382 -17.80 0.79 14.29
N ILE A 383 -18.66 0.56 15.29
CA ILE A 383 -20.10 0.31 15.10
C ILE A 383 -20.76 1.53 14.45
N THR A 384 -20.55 2.71 15.03
CA THR A 384 -21.06 3.98 14.48
C THR A 384 -20.60 4.19 13.03
N HIS A 385 -19.35 3.86 12.73
CA HIS A 385 -18.82 3.90 11.38
C HIS A 385 -19.52 2.92 10.44
N CYS A 386 -19.73 1.66 10.85
CA CYS A 386 -20.44 0.68 10.04
C CYS A 386 -21.91 1.06 9.79
N GLU A 387 -22.60 1.59 10.79
CA GLU A 387 -23.98 2.06 10.70
C GLU A 387 -24.12 3.28 9.79
N SER A 388 -23.21 4.24 9.89
CA SER A 388 -23.21 5.45 9.05
C SER A 388 -22.84 5.18 7.59
N THR A 389 -21.93 4.23 7.32
CA THR A 389 -21.54 3.87 5.95
C THR A 389 -22.51 2.90 5.29
N ALA A 390 -23.24 2.10 6.08
CA ALA A 390 -24.27 1.16 5.66
C ALA A 390 -23.85 0.19 4.53
N ASN A 391 -22.58 -0.22 4.50
CA ASN A 391 -22.05 -1.14 3.48
C ASN A 391 -21.09 -2.21 4.03
N ARG A 392 -20.85 -2.23 5.34
CA ARG A 392 -19.89 -3.10 6.01
C ARG A 392 -20.37 -3.57 7.38
N MET A 393 -19.79 -4.67 7.86
CA MET A 393 -20.06 -5.23 9.18
C MET A 393 -18.77 -5.35 9.98
N LEU A 394 -18.88 -5.13 11.30
CA LEU A 394 -17.80 -5.31 12.27
C LEU A 394 -17.86 -6.73 12.87
N LEU A 395 -16.72 -7.40 12.96
CA LEU A 395 -16.56 -8.60 13.77
C LEU A 395 -15.80 -8.24 15.04
N VAL A 396 -16.31 -8.66 16.18
CA VAL A 396 -15.74 -8.39 17.50
C VAL A 396 -15.38 -9.69 18.22
N ASP A 397 -14.41 -9.58 19.12
CA ASP A 397 -13.88 -10.66 19.92
C ASP A 397 -14.14 -10.42 21.41
N PRO A 398 -14.42 -11.46 22.20
CA PRO A 398 -14.41 -11.36 23.66
C PRO A 398 -12.97 -11.28 24.17
N PRO A 399 -12.73 -10.91 25.44
CA PRO A 399 -11.39 -10.97 26.01
C PRO A 399 -10.83 -12.39 26.00
N ALA A 400 -9.54 -12.55 25.66
CA ALA A 400 -8.85 -13.83 25.79
C ALA A 400 -8.82 -14.29 27.26
N GLY A 401 -8.84 -15.59 27.50
CA GLY A 401 -8.88 -16.14 28.84
C GLY A 401 -10.25 -16.08 29.54
N THR A 402 -11.28 -15.55 28.87
CA THR A 402 -12.63 -15.45 29.44
C THR A 402 -13.50 -16.58 28.95
N GLU A 403 -13.86 -17.49 29.86
CA GLU A 403 -14.76 -18.59 29.54
C GLU A 403 -16.21 -18.10 29.54
N LEU A 404 -16.87 -18.25 28.39
CA LEU A 404 -18.29 -17.96 28.21
C LEU A 404 -19.07 -19.29 28.15
N ASP A 405 -19.70 -19.68 29.24
CA ASP A 405 -20.48 -20.92 29.38
C ASP A 405 -21.97 -20.65 29.69
N THR A 406 -22.30 -19.41 30.08
CA THR A 406 -23.65 -19.01 30.46
C THR A 406 -24.03 -17.66 29.85
N ALA A 407 -25.35 -17.43 29.66
CA ALA A 407 -25.89 -16.15 29.22
C ALA A 407 -25.47 -14.98 30.15
N GLY A 408 -25.37 -15.24 31.47
CA GLY A 408 -24.96 -14.24 32.45
C GLY A 408 -23.51 -13.75 32.25
N LYS A 409 -22.59 -14.65 31.88
CA LYS A 409 -21.20 -14.27 31.57
C LYS A 409 -21.12 -13.40 30.29
N VAL A 410 -21.94 -13.70 29.28
CA VAL A 410 -22.04 -12.86 28.08
C VAL A 410 -22.59 -11.47 28.42
N GLN A 411 -23.68 -11.42 29.19
CA GLN A 411 -24.31 -10.16 29.61
C GLN A 411 -23.36 -9.30 30.48
N ALA A 412 -22.50 -9.93 31.29
CA ALA A 412 -21.50 -9.24 32.09
C ALA A 412 -20.46 -8.49 31.23
N LEU A 413 -20.17 -8.94 30.02
CA LEU A 413 -19.32 -8.22 29.05
C LEU A 413 -20.03 -7.03 28.39
N SER A 414 -21.33 -6.84 28.64
CA SER A 414 -22.15 -5.76 28.06
C SER A 414 -21.97 -5.60 26.55
N PRO A 415 -22.11 -6.65 25.72
CA PRO A 415 -21.88 -6.54 24.29
C PRO A 415 -22.83 -5.51 23.68
N PRO A 416 -22.35 -4.65 22.75
CA PRO A 416 -23.17 -3.62 22.12
C PRO A 416 -24.30 -4.25 21.29
N THR A 417 -25.45 -3.59 21.24
CA THR A 417 -26.58 -4.03 20.40
C THR A 417 -26.48 -3.36 19.03
N SER A 418 -26.13 -4.13 17.98
CA SER A 418 -26.08 -3.61 16.61
C SER A 418 -26.38 -4.71 15.59
N THR A 419 -27.10 -4.34 14.52
CA THR A 419 -27.34 -5.22 13.39
C THR A 419 -26.15 -5.33 12.44
N TYR A 420 -25.14 -4.48 12.64
CA TYR A 420 -23.90 -4.42 11.84
C TYR A 420 -22.71 -5.10 12.52
N THR A 421 -22.95 -5.83 13.61
CA THR A 421 -21.87 -6.42 14.40
C THR A 421 -22.15 -7.90 14.69
N ALA A 422 -21.11 -8.73 14.66
CA ALA A 422 -21.15 -10.15 15.00
C ALA A 422 -20.01 -10.50 15.96
N LEU A 423 -20.31 -11.25 17.03
CA LEU A 423 -19.36 -11.71 18.05
C LEU A 423 -19.02 -13.17 17.82
N TYR A 424 -17.72 -13.52 17.84
CA TYR A 424 -17.21 -14.88 17.69
C TYR A 424 -16.46 -15.34 18.93
N TYR A 425 -16.58 -16.63 19.28
CA TYR A 425 -16.03 -17.27 20.47
C TYR A 425 -15.84 -18.78 20.23
N PRO A 426 -14.90 -19.47 20.84
CA PRO A 426 -13.77 -18.99 21.65
C PRO A 426 -12.56 -18.59 20.80
N TRP A 427 -11.50 -18.11 21.45
CA TRP A 427 -10.21 -17.88 20.84
C TRP A 427 -9.60 -19.17 20.28
N VAL A 428 -8.79 -19.03 19.24
CA VAL A 428 -8.20 -20.15 18.50
C VAL A 428 -6.73 -20.29 18.85
N ARG A 429 -6.30 -21.48 19.24
CA ARG A 429 -4.89 -21.80 19.40
C ARG A 429 -4.29 -22.11 18.03
N ILE A 430 -3.23 -21.41 17.66
CA ILE A 430 -2.44 -21.63 16.44
C ILE A 430 -1.03 -22.06 16.81
N ALA A 431 -0.29 -22.68 15.89
CA ALA A 431 1.13 -22.95 16.08
C ALA A 431 1.88 -21.63 16.27
N ASN A 432 2.78 -21.58 17.25
CA ASN A 432 3.62 -20.42 17.49
C ASN A 432 4.76 -20.38 16.45
N PRO A 433 4.83 -19.37 15.55
CA PRO A 433 5.90 -19.28 14.55
C PRO A 433 7.28 -19.00 15.18
N PHE A 434 7.32 -18.53 16.42
CA PHE A 434 8.56 -18.24 17.16
C PHE A 434 9.05 -19.41 18.00
N TYR A 435 8.25 -20.46 18.16
CA TYR A 435 8.68 -21.65 18.87
C TYR A 435 9.70 -22.43 18.05
N ASN A 436 10.87 -22.65 18.65
CA ASN A 436 11.87 -23.54 18.10
C ASN A 436 12.48 -24.33 19.26
N ARG A 437 12.40 -25.64 19.19
CA ARG A 437 12.86 -26.54 20.25
C ARG A 437 14.34 -26.35 20.59
N ASP A 438 15.16 -26.01 19.61
CA ASP A 438 16.60 -25.93 19.76
C ASP A 438 17.09 -24.54 20.15
N THR A 439 16.43 -23.48 19.64
CA THR A 439 16.85 -22.08 19.85
C THR A 439 15.98 -21.34 20.86
N HIS A 440 14.68 -21.66 20.94
CA HIS A 440 13.72 -21.01 21.83
C HIS A 440 12.80 -22.04 22.53
N PRO A 441 13.37 -22.98 23.32
CA PRO A 441 12.62 -24.10 23.91
C PRO A 441 11.61 -23.65 24.99
N THR A 442 11.77 -22.46 25.53
CA THR A 442 10.89 -21.91 26.58
C THR A 442 9.69 -21.15 26.05
N ALA A 443 9.67 -20.83 24.74
CA ALA A 443 8.52 -20.20 24.11
C ALA A 443 7.30 -21.15 24.13
N PRO A 444 6.06 -20.64 24.25
CA PRO A 444 4.87 -21.48 24.16
C PRO A 444 4.78 -22.13 22.76
N THR A 445 4.37 -23.38 22.70
CA THR A 445 4.20 -24.10 21.41
C THR A 445 3.03 -23.57 20.58
N THR A 446 2.08 -22.89 21.22
CA THR A 446 0.89 -22.32 20.58
C THR A 446 0.64 -20.90 21.08
N LEU A 447 0.06 -20.06 20.20
CA LEU A 447 -0.46 -18.73 20.53
C LEU A 447 -1.98 -18.70 20.44
N LEU A 448 -2.60 -17.76 21.13
CA LEU A 448 -4.03 -17.44 20.97
C LEU A 448 -4.20 -16.40 19.84
N ALA A 449 -5.11 -16.70 18.92
CA ALA A 449 -5.50 -15.81 17.83
C ALA A 449 -6.99 -15.50 17.91
N ALA A 450 -7.34 -14.26 17.62
CA ALA A 450 -8.70 -13.76 17.69
C ALA A 450 -9.63 -14.49 16.70
N PRO A 451 -10.80 -14.99 17.13
CA PRO A 451 -11.72 -15.76 16.29
C PRO A 451 -12.31 -14.97 15.13
N SER A 452 -12.44 -13.64 15.24
CA SER A 452 -12.95 -12.76 14.19
C SER A 452 -12.17 -12.87 12.89
N ALA A 453 -10.84 -13.04 12.95
CA ALA A 453 -9.99 -13.17 11.76
C ALA A 453 -10.28 -14.46 10.97
N PHE A 454 -10.51 -15.57 11.67
CA PHE A 454 -10.92 -16.83 11.05
C PHE A 454 -12.32 -16.73 10.45
N ALA A 455 -13.25 -16.14 11.20
CA ALA A 455 -14.61 -15.93 10.76
C ALA A 455 -14.66 -15.07 9.48
N ALA A 456 -13.92 -13.98 9.43
CA ALA A 456 -13.85 -13.11 8.26
C ALA A 456 -13.31 -13.83 7.02
N GLY A 457 -12.27 -14.66 7.18
CA GLY A 457 -11.74 -15.49 6.09
C GLY A 457 -12.75 -16.54 5.61
N ILE A 458 -13.49 -17.15 6.54
CA ILE A 458 -14.57 -18.10 6.22
C ILE A 458 -15.75 -17.39 5.54
N TRP A 459 -16.09 -16.16 5.95
CA TRP A 459 -17.09 -15.35 5.25
C TRP A 459 -16.69 -15.14 3.80
N ALA A 460 -15.46 -14.68 3.56
CA ALA A 460 -14.94 -14.44 2.22
C ALA A 460 -14.96 -15.72 1.35
N ARG A 461 -14.57 -16.87 1.93
CA ARG A 461 -14.62 -18.16 1.24
C ARG A 461 -16.05 -18.58 0.89
N THR A 462 -16.98 -18.41 1.83
CA THR A 462 -18.39 -18.76 1.63
C THR A 462 -19.03 -17.89 0.55
N ASP A 463 -18.76 -16.59 0.57
CA ASP A 463 -19.26 -15.66 -0.43
C ASP A 463 -18.77 -16.04 -1.84
N GLY A 464 -17.50 -16.36 -1.99
CA GLY A 464 -16.93 -16.73 -3.27
C GLY A 464 -17.39 -18.09 -3.82
N THR A 465 -17.91 -18.97 -2.97
CA THR A 465 -18.34 -20.33 -3.37
C THR A 465 -19.84 -20.50 -3.43
N ARG A 466 -20.59 -19.83 -2.56
CA ARG A 466 -22.03 -20.04 -2.35
C ARG A 466 -22.89 -18.75 -2.42
N GLY A 467 -22.23 -17.58 -2.47
CA GLY A 467 -22.88 -16.29 -2.40
C GLY A 467 -23.08 -15.77 -0.97
N VAL A 468 -23.21 -14.44 -0.85
CA VAL A 468 -23.34 -13.71 0.44
C VAL A 468 -24.59 -14.07 1.23
N TRP A 469 -25.62 -14.56 0.57
CA TRP A 469 -26.88 -15.05 1.17
C TRP A 469 -26.75 -16.38 1.90
N LYS A 470 -25.69 -17.15 1.65
CA LYS A 470 -25.42 -18.39 2.38
C LYS A 470 -24.81 -18.07 3.75
N ALA A 471 -25.38 -18.63 4.80
CA ALA A 471 -24.81 -18.54 6.14
C ALA A 471 -23.36 -19.07 6.15
N PRO A 472 -22.37 -18.29 6.59
CA PRO A 472 -20.98 -18.73 6.72
C PRO A 472 -20.78 -19.57 8.01
N ALA A 473 -21.63 -20.58 8.16
CA ALA A 473 -21.66 -21.49 9.30
C ALA A 473 -22.06 -22.90 8.85
N GLY A 474 -21.81 -23.89 9.69
CA GLY A 474 -22.10 -25.29 9.42
C GLY A 474 -20.85 -26.07 8.99
N VAL A 475 -21.03 -27.32 8.56
CA VAL A 475 -19.92 -28.25 8.26
C VAL A 475 -18.99 -27.81 7.12
N GLU A 476 -19.46 -26.95 6.23
CA GLU A 476 -18.66 -26.35 5.16
C GLU A 476 -17.74 -25.23 5.69
N ALA A 477 -18.10 -24.61 6.81
CA ALA A 477 -17.39 -23.47 7.41
C ALA A 477 -16.21 -23.93 8.29
N THR A 478 -15.32 -24.74 7.71
CA THR A 478 -14.17 -25.32 8.41
C THR A 478 -13.12 -24.28 8.75
N VAL A 479 -12.53 -24.38 9.94
CA VAL A 479 -11.44 -23.53 10.44
C VAL A 479 -10.09 -24.15 10.05
N ARG A 480 -9.25 -23.39 9.36
CA ARG A 480 -7.92 -23.84 8.92
C ARG A 480 -6.83 -23.23 9.81
N GLY A 481 -5.69 -23.95 9.96
CA GLY A 481 -4.53 -23.49 10.72
C GLY A 481 -4.68 -23.56 12.24
N MET A 482 -5.71 -24.22 12.73
CA MET A 482 -5.98 -24.37 14.15
C MET A 482 -5.20 -25.54 14.75
N ALA A 483 -4.54 -25.31 15.87
CA ALA A 483 -3.99 -26.35 16.75
C ALA A 483 -5.01 -26.79 17.82
N GLY A 484 -5.91 -25.90 18.24
CA GLY A 484 -6.96 -26.16 19.22
C GLY A 484 -7.87 -24.96 19.42
N LEU A 485 -8.89 -25.11 20.24
CA LEU A 485 -9.69 -24.01 20.76
C LEU A 485 -9.23 -23.67 22.19
N GLU A 486 -9.39 -22.44 22.61
CA GLU A 486 -9.10 -22.03 23.99
C GLU A 486 -10.01 -22.74 24.98
N PHE A 487 -11.32 -22.72 24.69
CA PHE A 487 -12.36 -23.43 25.42
C PHE A 487 -13.15 -24.33 24.47
N GLN A 488 -13.65 -25.47 24.98
CA GLN A 488 -14.54 -26.33 24.22
C GLN A 488 -15.98 -25.92 24.56
N VAL A 489 -16.78 -25.66 23.55
CA VAL A 489 -18.20 -25.30 23.73
C VAL A 489 -19.06 -26.52 23.50
N GLU A 490 -19.83 -26.90 24.53
CA GLU A 490 -20.77 -28.00 24.48
C GLU A 490 -22.21 -27.55 24.09
N ASP A 491 -23.09 -28.49 23.84
CA ASP A 491 -24.47 -28.17 23.39
C ASP A 491 -25.20 -27.33 24.44
N GLY A 492 -25.12 -27.72 25.73
CA GLY A 492 -25.77 -26.97 26.82
C GLY A 492 -25.26 -25.56 27.03
N GLU A 493 -23.98 -25.34 26.79
CA GLU A 493 -23.38 -23.99 26.84
C GLU A 493 -23.83 -23.17 25.63
N GLN A 494 -23.81 -23.76 24.44
CA GLN A 494 -24.27 -23.05 23.23
C GLN A 494 -25.76 -22.69 23.31
N ASP A 495 -26.61 -23.49 23.98
CA ASP A 495 -28.01 -23.16 24.25
C ASP A 495 -28.15 -21.84 25.04
N GLN A 496 -27.14 -21.50 25.87
CA GLN A 496 -27.07 -20.24 26.61
C GLN A 496 -26.50 -19.11 25.76
N LEU A 497 -25.48 -19.38 24.93
CA LEU A 497 -24.71 -18.40 24.18
C LEU A 497 -25.42 -17.92 22.91
N ASN A 498 -26.04 -18.83 22.17
CA ASN A 498 -26.68 -18.53 20.89
C ASN A 498 -27.82 -17.49 21.00
N PRO A 499 -28.72 -17.51 22.04
CA PRO A 499 -29.70 -16.46 22.23
C PRO A 499 -29.08 -15.06 22.53
N GLU A 500 -27.88 -14.99 23.04
CA GLU A 500 -27.13 -13.74 23.28
C GLU A 500 -26.40 -13.23 22.02
N GLY A 501 -26.45 -13.97 20.89
CA GLY A 501 -25.81 -13.56 19.63
C GLY A 501 -24.35 -13.99 19.51
N VAL A 502 -23.87 -14.87 20.38
CA VAL A 502 -22.50 -15.40 20.33
C VAL A 502 -22.42 -16.51 19.29
N ASN A 503 -21.52 -16.35 18.30
CA ASN A 503 -21.28 -17.34 17.26
C ASN A 503 -20.11 -18.23 17.64
N CYS A 504 -20.39 -19.50 17.94
CA CYS A 504 -19.40 -20.41 18.47
C CYS A 504 -18.57 -21.08 17.37
N LEU A 505 -17.25 -21.21 17.62
CA LEU A 505 -16.39 -22.15 16.94
C LEU A 505 -16.44 -23.48 17.72
N ARG A 506 -16.73 -24.57 17.04
CA ARG A 506 -16.88 -25.87 17.68
C ARG A 506 -16.08 -26.95 16.96
N LYS A 507 -15.61 -27.93 17.71
CA LYS A 507 -14.98 -29.13 17.14
C LYS A 507 -16.01 -30.25 17.07
N LEU A 508 -16.45 -30.59 15.86
CA LEU A 508 -17.39 -31.68 15.62
C LEU A 508 -16.62 -32.99 15.31
N PRO A 509 -17.04 -34.15 15.82
CA PRO A 509 -16.29 -35.39 15.71
C PRO A 509 -15.91 -35.79 14.27
N SER A 510 -16.83 -35.59 13.31
CA SER A 510 -16.61 -36.02 11.92
C SER A 510 -16.12 -34.90 10.98
N TYR A 511 -16.16 -33.64 11.41
CA TYR A 511 -15.92 -32.48 10.54
C TYR A 511 -14.75 -31.61 11.01
N GLY A 512 -14.22 -31.87 12.21
CA GLY A 512 -13.20 -31.02 12.79
C GLY A 512 -13.78 -29.69 13.32
N ALA A 513 -12.96 -28.64 13.32
CA ALA A 513 -13.40 -27.33 13.80
C ALA A 513 -14.16 -26.58 12.71
N VAL A 514 -15.31 -26.02 13.09
CA VAL A 514 -16.22 -25.30 12.21
C VAL A 514 -16.81 -24.07 12.91
N LEU A 515 -17.22 -23.06 12.13
CA LEU A 515 -18.12 -22.02 12.63
C LEU A 515 -19.51 -22.61 12.80
N TRP A 516 -20.09 -22.47 13.99
CA TRP A 516 -21.37 -23.07 14.36
C TRP A 516 -22.39 -22.04 14.86
N GLY A 517 -22.35 -20.82 14.29
CA GLY A 517 -23.26 -19.71 14.57
C GLY A 517 -23.15 -18.63 13.51
N THR A 518 -24.22 -17.87 13.30
CA THR A 518 -24.30 -16.83 12.27
C THR A 518 -25.30 -15.72 12.65
N ARG A 519 -25.24 -15.27 13.91
CA ARG A 519 -26.13 -14.25 14.46
C ARG A 519 -25.43 -12.91 14.61
N THR A 520 -26.21 -11.84 14.47
CA THR A 520 -25.77 -10.47 14.82
C THR A 520 -25.94 -10.24 16.32
N LEU A 521 -25.30 -9.21 16.85
CA LEU A 521 -25.47 -8.77 18.23
C LEU A 521 -26.83 -8.10 18.49
N SER A 522 -27.69 -7.96 17.48
CA SER A 522 -29.07 -7.45 17.61
C SER A 522 -30.12 -8.56 17.59
N THR A 523 -29.74 -9.80 17.91
CA THR A 523 -30.58 -11.00 17.73
C THR A 523 -31.89 -10.95 18.52
N LYS A 524 -31.90 -10.29 19.70
CA LYS A 524 -33.12 -10.12 20.53
C LYS A 524 -33.91 -8.87 20.17
N ALA A 525 -33.20 -7.74 19.94
CA ALA A 525 -33.85 -6.46 19.70
C ALA A 525 -34.48 -6.35 18.32
N ASN A 526 -33.85 -6.94 17.30
CA ASN A 526 -34.31 -6.87 15.92
C ASN A 526 -34.33 -8.26 15.26
N PRO A 527 -35.41 -9.07 15.46
CA PRO A 527 -35.50 -10.43 14.91
C PRO A 527 -35.40 -10.51 13.38
N GLU A 528 -35.72 -9.44 12.66
CA GLU A 528 -35.59 -9.35 11.20
C GLU A 528 -34.11 -9.40 10.78
N TRP A 529 -33.25 -8.75 11.53
CA TRP A 529 -31.82 -8.64 11.29
C TRP A 529 -30.98 -9.58 12.17
N ARG A 530 -31.62 -10.63 12.69
CA ARG A 530 -30.96 -11.60 13.56
C ARG A 530 -29.76 -12.28 12.92
N TYR A 531 -29.81 -12.52 11.62
CA TYR A 531 -28.82 -13.34 10.93
C TYR A 531 -27.85 -12.52 10.10
N VAL A 532 -26.57 -12.83 10.24
CA VAL A 532 -25.47 -12.24 9.48
C VAL A 532 -25.72 -12.30 7.95
N PRO A 533 -26.10 -13.46 7.33
CA PRO A 533 -26.33 -13.51 5.89
C PRO A 533 -27.48 -12.61 5.45
N VAL A 534 -28.52 -12.44 6.27
CA VAL A 534 -29.64 -11.54 5.96
C VAL A 534 -29.14 -10.09 5.88
N ARG A 535 -28.40 -9.65 6.91
CA ARG A 535 -27.85 -8.28 6.93
C ARG A 535 -26.88 -8.06 5.79
N ARG A 536 -25.96 -9.00 5.54
CA ARG A 536 -24.96 -8.89 4.48
C ARG A 536 -25.58 -8.88 3.09
N THR A 537 -26.63 -9.66 2.87
CA THR A 537 -27.39 -9.64 1.60
C THR A 537 -28.04 -8.28 1.36
N ALA A 538 -28.62 -7.66 2.40
CA ALA A 538 -29.16 -6.30 2.30
C ALA A 538 -28.06 -5.30 1.92
N LEU A 539 -26.93 -5.30 2.62
CA LEU A 539 -25.80 -4.41 2.34
C LEU A 539 -25.25 -4.58 0.92
N TYR A 540 -25.21 -5.83 0.44
CA TYR A 540 -24.81 -6.15 -0.93
C TYR A 540 -25.76 -5.57 -1.96
N ILE A 541 -27.09 -5.73 -1.77
CA ILE A 541 -28.12 -5.20 -2.66
C ILE A 541 -28.06 -3.67 -2.65
N GLU A 542 -28.04 -3.05 -1.47
CA GLU A 542 -27.98 -1.60 -1.28
C GLU A 542 -26.75 -1.00 -1.99
N SER A 543 -25.56 -1.57 -1.78
CA SER A 543 -24.32 -1.08 -2.38
C SER A 543 -24.27 -1.29 -3.90
N SER A 544 -24.75 -2.44 -4.40
CA SER A 544 -24.80 -2.73 -5.83
C SER A 544 -25.77 -1.80 -6.57
N ILE A 545 -26.97 -1.60 -6.01
CA ILE A 545 -27.95 -0.66 -6.57
C ILE A 545 -27.38 0.77 -6.52
N TYR A 546 -26.82 1.21 -5.39
CA TYR A 546 -26.24 2.53 -5.24
C TYR A 546 -25.21 2.82 -6.35
N ASN A 547 -24.28 1.89 -6.59
CA ASN A 547 -23.27 2.05 -7.65
C ASN A 547 -23.88 2.00 -9.06
N GLY A 548 -24.86 1.11 -9.27
CA GLY A 548 -25.43 0.86 -10.59
C GLY A 548 -26.44 1.89 -11.08
N ILE A 549 -26.97 2.76 -10.20
CA ILE A 549 -27.95 3.78 -10.57
C ILE A 549 -27.40 5.22 -10.59
N GLN A 550 -26.09 5.41 -10.42
CA GLN A 550 -25.48 6.77 -10.44
C GLN A 550 -25.77 7.56 -11.71
N TRP A 551 -25.99 6.88 -12.82
CA TRP A 551 -26.37 7.49 -14.09
C TRP A 551 -27.73 8.17 -14.07
N ALA A 552 -28.62 7.83 -13.13
CA ALA A 552 -29.96 8.42 -13.02
C ALA A 552 -29.94 9.84 -12.44
N VAL A 553 -28.84 10.25 -11.82
CA VAL A 553 -28.66 11.59 -11.26
C VAL A 553 -28.55 12.61 -12.41
N PHE A 554 -29.32 13.70 -12.35
CA PHE A 554 -29.46 14.72 -13.38
C PHE A 554 -30.21 14.27 -14.66
N GLU A 555 -30.73 13.05 -14.73
CA GLU A 555 -31.66 12.70 -15.81
C GLU A 555 -33.04 13.39 -15.61
N PRO A 556 -33.79 13.66 -16.68
CA PRO A 556 -35.15 14.19 -16.56
C PRO A 556 -36.05 13.31 -15.70
N ASN A 557 -36.71 13.89 -14.70
CA ASN A 557 -37.56 13.15 -13.75
C ASN A 557 -38.94 12.87 -14.39
N ASP A 558 -38.99 11.84 -15.24
CA ASP A 558 -40.17 11.46 -16.01
C ASP A 558 -40.40 9.92 -16.01
N HIS A 559 -41.47 9.50 -16.68
CA HIS A 559 -41.83 8.08 -16.83
C HIS A 559 -40.74 7.21 -17.47
N ARG A 560 -39.88 7.77 -18.32
CA ARG A 560 -38.80 7.05 -19.00
C ARG A 560 -37.72 6.70 -17.98
N LEU A 561 -37.32 7.66 -17.16
CA LEU A 561 -36.38 7.43 -16.07
C LEU A 561 -36.88 6.37 -15.10
N TRP A 562 -38.15 6.49 -14.62
CA TRP A 562 -38.74 5.53 -13.67
C TRP A 562 -38.83 4.13 -14.25
N SER A 563 -39.20 4.00 -15.52
CA SER A 563 -39.26 2.72 -16.23
C SER A 563 -37.87 2.09 -16.38
N SER A 564 -36.84 2.90 -16.70
CA SER A 564 -35.45 2.45 -16.80
C SER A 564 -34.91 2.00 -15.45
N LEU A 565 -35.19 2.73 -14.38
CA LEU A 565 -34.80 2.33 -13.01
C LEU A 565 -35.44 1.00 -12.61
N ARG A 566 -36.78 0.84 -12.82
CA ARG A 566 -37.46 -0.43 -12.54
C ARG A 566 -36.89 -1.59 -13.35
N ALA A 567 -36.58 -1.37 -14.62
CA ALA A 567 -36.03 -2.40 -15.49
C ALA A 567 -34.62 -2.83 -15.06
N ASN A 568 -33.72 -1.85 -14.80
CA ASN A 568 -32.33 -2.15 -14.43
C ASN A 568 -32.24 -2.80 -13.03
N VAL A 569 -32.92 -2.21 -12.03
CA VAL A 569 -32.94 -2.78 -10.67
C VAL A 569 -33.69 -4.12 -10.67
N GLY A 570 -34.79 -4.25 -11.42
CA GLY A 570 -35.53 -5.51 -11.56
C GLY A 570 -34.70 -6.61 -12.19
N ALA A 571 -33.92 -6.31 -13.24
CA ALA A 571 -33.03 -7.28 -13.86
C ALA A 571 -31.92 -7.76 -12.90
N PHE A 572 -31.35 -6.87 -12.09
CA PHE A 572 -30.38 -7.22 -11.04
C PHE A 572 -31.02 -8.15 -9.99
N MET A 573 -32.20 -7.79 -9.47
CA MET A 573 -32.91 -8.60 -8.48
C MET A 573 -33.34 -9.96 -9.04
N ASP A 574 -33.76 -10.02 -10.31
CA ASP A 574 -34.08 -11.28 -11.00
C ASP A 574 -32.84 -12.17 -11.15
N GLY A 575 -31.67 -11.59 -11.44
CA GLY A 575 -30.40 -12.29 -11.44
C GLY A 575 -30.09 -12.94 -10.08
N LEU A 576 -30.30 -12.22 -8.99
CA LEU A 576 -30.12 -12.74 -7.63
C LEU A 576 -31.15 -13.84 -7.29
N PHE A 577 -32.41 -13.67 -7.70
CA PHE A 577 -33.43 -14.67 -7.54
C PHE A 577 -33.07 -16.00 -8.24
N ARG A 578 -32.63 -15.93 -9.50
CA ARG A 578 -32.15 -17.10 -10.26
C ARG A 578 -30.91 -17.74 -9.64
N ALA A 579 -30.04 -16.95 -9.01
CA ALA A 579 -28.89 -17.45 -8.25
C ALA A 579 -29.29 -18.10 -6.90
N GLY A 580 -30.58 -18.05 -6.53
CA GLY A 580 -31.09 -18.65 -5.30
C GLY A 580 -30.83 -17.80 -4.04
N ALA A 581 -30.74 -16.46 -4.18
CA ALA A 581 -30.49 -15.55 -3.07
C ALA A 581 -31.70 -15.28 -2.20
N PHE A 582 -32.93 -15.56 -2.68
CA PHE A 582 -34.18 -15.20 -2.03
C PHE A 582 -35.06 -16.39 -1.76
N GLN A 583 -35.95 -16.25 -0.79
CA GLN A 583 -37.04 -17.18 -0.52
C GLN A 583 -38.19 -16.91 -1.49
N GLY A 584 -38.82 -17.95 -2.01
CA GLY A 584 -39.98 -17.89 -2.89
C GLY A 584 -39.86 -18.82 -4.08
N GLN A 585 -41.00 -19.28 -4.62
CA GLN A 585 -41.03 -20.12 -5.82
C GLN A 585 -41.13 -19.29 -7.09
N LYS A 586 -41.66 -18.09 -6.99
CA LYS A 586 -41.81 -17.14 -8.10
C LYS A 586 -41.10 -15.84 -7.76
N ALA A 587 -40.66 -15.12 -8.77
CA ALA A 587 -40.01 -13.82 -8.60
C ALA A 587 -40.88 -12.81 -7.83
N SER A 588 -42.18 -12.81 -8.05
CA SER A 588 -43.18 -11.97 -7.34
C SER A 588 -43.24 -12.22 -5.83
N ASP A 589 -42.89 -13.43 -5.38
CA ASP A 589 -42.89 -13.79 -3.97
C ASP A 589 -41.55 -13.45 -3.30
N ALA A 590 -40.53 -13.34 -4.12
CA ALA A 590 -39.13 -13.19 -3.71
C ALA A 590 -38.69 -11.72 -3.59
N TYR A 591 -39.11 -10.86 -4.51
CA TYR A 591 -38.74 -9.44 -4.51
C TYR A 591 -39.75 -8.57 -5.26
N PHE A 592 -39.68 -7.27 -5.02
CA PHE A 592 -40.40 -6.28 -5.81
C PHE A 592 -39.54 -5.01 -6.01
N VAL A 593 -39.81 -4.30 -7.13
CA VAL A 593 -39.18 -2.98 -7.44
C VAL A 593 -40.32 -2.05 -7.87
N ARG A 594 -40.48 -0.96 -7.16
CA ARG A 594 -41.52 0.04 -7.39
C ARG A 594 -40.86 1.41 -7.57
N CYS A 595 -41.31 2.19 -8.55
CA CYS A 595 -40.87 3.57 -8.78
C CYS A 595 -41.89 4.25 -9.71
N GLY A 596 -42.59 5.28 -9.26
CA GLY A 596 -43.53 6.00 -10.09
C GLY A 596 -44.40 6.99 -9.33
N LEU A 597 -44.99 7.94 -10.07
CA LEU A 597 -45.94 8.90 -9.52
C LEU A 597 -47.24 8.19 -9.09
N GLY A 598 -47.69 8.53 -7.89
CA GLY A 598 -48.89 7.89 -7.29
C GLY A 598 -48.64 6.52 -6.70
N ASP A 599 -47.42 5.98 -6.81
CA ASP A 599 -46.98 4.72 -6.23
C ASP A 599 -45.91 4.94 -5.14
N THR A 600 -44.74 5.47 -5.51
CA THR A 600 -43.64 5.73 -4.57
C THR A 600 -43.35 7.21 -4.37
N MET A 601 -43.90 8.06 -5.22
CA MET A 601 -43.66 9.51 -5.24
C MET A 601 -44.98 10.29 -5.38
N THR A 602 -45.01 11.49 -4.82
CA THR A 602 -46.01 12.51 -5.03
C THR A 602 -45.49 13.55 -6.05
N GLN A 603 -46.39 14.42 -6.54
CA GLN A 603 -45.96 15.53 -7.40
C GLN A 603 -45.00 16.48 -6.67
N ASP A 604 -45.19 16.72 -5.38
CA ASP A 604 -44.30 17.53 -4.55
C ASP A 604 -42.86 16.94 -4.46
N ASP A 605 -42.72 15.62 -4.43
CA ASP A 605 -41.40 14.96 -4.48
C ASP A 605 -40.72 15.22 -5.84
N ILE A 606 -41.46 15.11 -6.93
CA ILE A 606 -40.96 15.37 -8.27
C ILE A 606 -40.53 16.85 -8.42
N ASP A 607 -41.33 17.76 -7.91
CA ASP A 607 -41.06 19.22 -7.97
C ASP A 607 -39.82 19.59 -7.14
N ARG A 608 -39.49 18.80 -6.11
CA ARG A 608 -38.23 18.88 -5.33
C ARG A 608 -37.06 18.17 -6.01
N GLY A 609 -37.25 17.59 -7.19
CA GLY A 609 -36.21 16.86 -7.90
C GLY A 609 -35.91 15.48 -7.33
N MET A 610 -36.81 14.89 -6.52
CA MET A 610 -36.61 13.57 -5.93
C MET A 610 -37.18 12.46 -6.83
N VAL A 611 -36.45 11.35 -6.93
CA VAL A 611 -36.93 10.08 -7.47
C VAL A 611 -36.82 9.03 -6.37
N ILE A 612 -37.96 8.40 -6.03
CA ILE A 612 -38.02 7.40 -4.96
C ILE A 612 -38.31 6.04 -5.58
N ALA A 613 -37.33 5.13 -5.47
CA ALA A 613 -37.51 3.73 -5.81
C ALA A 613 -37.54 2.89 -4.52
N ILE A 614 -38.51 2.00 -4.42
CA ILE A 614 -38.66 1.08 -3.29
C ILE A 614 -38.33 -0.33 -3.77
N VAL A 615 -37.35 -0.95 -3.13
CA VAL A 615 -36.93 -2.34 -3.40
C VAL A 615 -37.17 -3.16 -2.15
N GLY A 616 -37.88 -4.25 -2.27
CA GLY A 616 -38.11 -5.21 -1.19
C GLY A 616 -37.69 -6.61 -1.61
N PHE A 617 -37.20 -7.39 -0.67
CA PHE A 617 -36.82 -8.79 -0.92
C PHE A 617 -37.13 -9.69 0.27
N ALA A 618 -37.36 -10.98 0.01
CA ALA A 618 -37.55 -12.02 1.01
C ALA A 618 -36.23 -12.76 1.26
N PRO A 619 -35.50 -12.45 2.36
CA PRO A 619 -34.18 -13.04 2.60
C PRO A 619 -34.28 -14.53 2.94
N LEU A 620 -33.27 -15.30 2.51
CA LEU A 620 -33.05 -16.64 3.02
C LEU A 620 -32.65 -16.58 4.49
N LYS A 621 -33.35 -17.32 5.33
CA LYS A 621 -32.97 -17.51 6.74
C LYS A 621 -32.33 -18.88 6.90
N PRO A 622 -31.23 -19.01 7.64
CA PRO A 622 -30.58 -20.29 7.87
C PRO A 622 -31.48 -21.21 8.69
N ALA A 623 -31.50 -22.52 8.38
CA ALA A 623 -32.09 -23.52 9.24
C ALA A 623 -31.13 -23.79 10.40
N GLU A 624 -31.38 -23.18 11.56
CA GLU A 624 -30.57 -23.42 12.76
C GLU A 624 -30.99 -24.71 13.48
N PHE A 625 -32.29 -25.07 13.41
CA PHE A 625 -32.84 -26.21 14.13
C PHE A 625 -33.50 -27.20 13.15
N VAL A 626 -32.95 -28.40 13.09
CA VAL A 626 -33.55 -29.52 12.34
C VAL A 626 -34.08 -30.53 13.32
N ILE A 627 -35.43 -30.61 13.43
CA ILE A 627 -36.11 -31.51 14.36
C ILE A 627 -36.50 -32.78 13.61
N VAL A 628 -35.91 -33.92 13.97
CA VAL A 628 -36.29 -35.23 13.46
C VAL A 628 -37.16 -35.94 14.49
N ARG A 629 -38.43 -36.16 14.15
CA ARG A 629 -39.35 -36.93 14.99
C ARG A 629 -39.30 -38.38 14.55
N ILE A 630 -38.80 -39.26 15.40
CA ILE A 630 -38.81 -40.70 15.18
C ILE A 630 -40.05 -41.30 15.89
N GLN A 631 -40.90 -41.96 15.14
CA GLN A 631 -42.06 -42.63 15.67
C GLN A 631 -41.96 -44.13 15.38
N GLN A 632 -42.02 -44.94 16.42
CA GLN A 632 -42.03 -46.41 16.28
C GLN A 632 -43.39 -46.85 15.74
N LYS A 633 -43.42 -47.54 14.60
CA LYS A 633 -44.62 -48.20 14.12
C LYS A 633 -44.81 -49.47 14.94
N VAL A 634 -45.81 -49.49 15.81
CA VAL A 634 -46.24 -50.74 16.46
C VAL A 634 -47.05 -51.54 15.43
N GLY A 635 -46.53 -52.72 15.08
CA GLY A 635 -47.27 -53.61 14.16
C GLY A 635 -48.66 -53.95 14.71
N GLN A 636 -49.68 -53.66 13.93
CA GLN A 636 -50.96 -54.26 14.20
C GLN A 636 -50.83 -55.75 13.92
N SER A 637 -51.00 -56.56 14.98
CA SER A 637 -51.15 -58.00 14.92
C SER A 637 -52.49 -58.36 14.33
#